data_15045019f44cdf241684d60d11894556
#
_entry.id   15045019f44cdf241684d60d11894556
#
_cell.length_a   1.000
_cell.length_b   1.000
_cell.length_c   1.000
_cell.angle_alpha   90.00
_cell.angle_beta   90.00
_cell.angle_gamma   90.00
#
_symmetry.space_group_name_H-M   'P 1'
#
loop_
_entity.id
_entity.type
_entity.pdbx_description
1 polymer ?
#
loop_
_entity_poly.entity_id
_entity_poly.type
_entity_poly.pdbx_seq_one_letter_code
_entity_poly.pdbx_strand_id
1 'polypeptide(L)'
;MSEIYTVIVGILGILAVSGLFVGVTNDAVNFLNSAIGSKAASMKIILTVASVGIIIGVVTSSGMMEVARSGMFNPGLFTFHEVMMLYLGVMFANVILLDLYNSWGLPTSTTVSLIFCLLGAAIAVSIYKISNDPEQGVSSLGHYINTSRAMGIVSAILLSVVIAFTCGTLVMYVSRMIFSFRYTALFRRYGSLWCGASLTAIVYFAVFKGLKSILADHAFIQLIDNHLPSAIAICWVVCSLLLFFIQRFKVNILRITILSGTFALALAFAGNDLVNFIGVPVAGFDAYTIAREAGDTQMLMGALNENVPANFLILLTAGILMILALWTSKKAMHVSETELSLSAQDDAGQQQYGSSVFSRTIVRAALNVSAGIERVVPKHLRESISRRFEYEDVEHSGAPYDMIRATVNLTTSALLIAMATSLKLPLSTTYVCFMVAMGSSLADRAWGRESAVYRISGVMTVVAGWFITALGGFLIAFVVGLALIYGGTPAFIVITLLCGYMLIHSNFLKKDKESAIVKEHEDTNEDIIANLRDEVCRTMECATKIYDRTLIAVFKENRKVLRDMVKESNDLFYQSRERKYSLLPTLKKLQGGDVNTAHYYVQVVDYLNEMTKALMHITRPAFEHIDNNHEGLSKEQARDLMSINDDVESIYRHINLMLREGDFSEIETVLTMRDQLFESIAEAIKSELTRINEARSNTKASMLYLTILTETKNMVLQSRNLLKSQQYFLKHLTGPKTWIK
;
A
#
# COMPACT_ATOMS: atom_id res chain seq x y z
N MET A 1 -4.63 44.80 11.68
CA MET A 1 -4.81 43.57 10.91
C MET A 1 -6.22 43.05 11.05
N SER A 2 -6.85 42.55 9.98
CA SER A 2 -8.19 42.00 10.10
C SER A 2 -8.17 40.67 10.89
N GLU A 3 -9.21 40.40 11.70
CA GLU A 3 -9.37 39.18 12.50
C GLU A 3 -9.27 37.89 11.65
N ILE A 4 -9.58 38.00 10.35
CA ILE A 4 -9.57 36.87 9.43
C ILE A 4 -8.18 36.20 9.30
N TYR A 5 -7.08 36.97 9.31
CA TYR A 5 -5.75 36.39 9.22
C TYR A 5 -5.34 35.62 10.49
N THR A 6 -5.85 36.02 11.64
CA THR A 6 -5.68 35.23 12.89
C THR A 6 -6.39 33.89 12.78
N VAL A 7 -7.60 33.87 12.19
CA VAL A 7 -8.34 32.63 11.91
C VAL A 7 -7.61 31.76 10.90
N ILE A 8 -7.06 32.35 9.84
CA ILE A 8 -6.26 31.63 8.81
C ILE A 8 -5.06 30.94 9.45
N VAL A 9 -4.31 31.63 10.33
CA VAL A 9 -3.17 31.04 11.05
C VAL A 9 -3.63 29.90 11.97
N GLY A 10 -4.78 30.06 12.65
CA GLY A 10 -5.39 28.99 13.44
C GLY A 10 -5.71 27.76 12.61
N ILE A 11 -6.28 27.94 11.42
CA ILE A 11 -6.61 26.83 10.51
C ILE A 11 -5.33 26.17 9.96
N LEU A 12 -4.29 26.95 9.61
CA LEU A 12 -2.98 26.40 9.23
C LEU A 12 -2.41 25.53 10.37
N GLY A 13 -2.57 25.92 11.61
CA GLY A 13 -2.19 25.12 12.79
C GLY A 13 -2.96 23.82 12.89
N ILE A 14 -4.28 23.85 12.69
CA ILE A 14 -5.13 22.63 12.68
C ILE A 14 -4.74 21.70 11.52
N LEU A 15 -4.50 22.26 10.34
CA LEU A 15 -4.03 21.50 9.16
C LEU A 15 -2.63 20.93 9.37
N ALA A 16 -1.75 21.62 10.11
CA ALA A 16 -0.45 21.09 10.52
C ALA A 16 -0.59 19.82 11.37
N VAL A 17 -1.44 19.87 12.41
CA VAL A 17 -1.72 18.71 13.27
C VAL A 17 -2.33 17.58 12.47
N SER A 18 -3.34 17.86 11.64
CA SER A 18 -3.97 16.84 10.77
C SER A 18 -2.96 16.25 9.78
N GLY A 19 -2.15 17.10 9.14
CA GLY A 19 -1.09 16.69 8.23
C GLY A 19 -0.03 15.80 8.88
N LEU A 20 0.35 16.08 10.13
CA LEU A 20 1.25 15.22 10.91
C LEU A 20 0.65 13.83 11.13
N PHE A 21 -0.62 13.74 11.57
CA PHE A 21 -1.28 12.46 11.79
C PHE A 21 -1.41 11.66 10.49
N VAL A 22 -1.88 12.29 9.42
CA VAL A 22 -2.09 11.63 8.13
C VAL A 22 -0.75 11.24 7.48
N GLY A 23 0.24 12.14 7.51
CA GLY A 23 1.54 11.91 6.89
C GLY A 23 2.39 10.88 7.63
N VAL A 24 2.48 10.94 8.96
CA VAL A 24 3.21 9.92 9.74
C VAL A 24 2.58 8.55 9.55
N THR A 25 1.26 8.47 9.40
CA THR A 25 0.57 7.21 9.10
C THR A 25 1.04 6.58 7.79
N ASN A 26 1.31 7.39 6.76
CA ASN A 26 1.85 6.90 5.48
C ASN A 26 3.32 6.54 5.59
N ASP A 27 4.12 7.38 6.24
CA ASP A 27 5.58 7.29 6.20
C ASP A 27 6.17 6.39 7.30
N ALA A 28 5.38 6.00 8.32
CA ALA A 28 5.82 5.07 9.37
C ALA A 28 6.34 3.74 8.81
N VAL A 29 5.77 3.28 7.71
CA VAL A 29 6.18 2.09 6.97
C VAL A 29 7.67 2.11 6.63
N ASN A 30 8.24 3.26 6.31
CA ASN A 30 9.62 3.41 5.85
C ASN A 30 10.65 2.91 6.89
N PHE A 31 10.42 3.16 8.18
CA PHE A 31 11.35 2.77 9.24
C PHE A 31 10.88 1.59 10.09
N LEU A 32 9.60 1.16 9.97
CA LEU A 32 9.07 0.03 10.72
C LEU A 32 9.16 -1.30 9.96
N ASN A 33 8.93 -1.28 8.63
CA ASN A 33 8.73 -2.49 7.82
C ASN A 33 9.84 -3.52 7.93
N SER A 34 11.10 -3.09 7.89
CA SER A 34 12.21 -4.03 7.92
C SER A 34 12.35 -4.73 9.26
N ALA A 35 12.05 -4.04 10.37
CA ALA A 35 12.06 -4.65 11.70
C ALA A 35 10.84 -5.56 11.92
N ILE A 36 9.67 -5.18 11.39
CA ILE A 36 8.44 -5.99 11.44
C ILE A 36 8.59 -7.23 10.55
N GLY A 37 8.99 -7.05 9.29
CA GLY A 37 9.10 -8.11 8.30
C GLY A 37 10.12 -9.19 8.65
N SER A 38 11.18 -8.83 9.37
CA SER A 38 12.18 -9.79 9.90
C SER A 38 11.85 -10.33 11.30
N LYS A 39 10.72 -9.92 11.89
CA LYS A 39 10.34 -10.26 13.29
C LYS A 39 11.48 -10.03 14.31
N ALA A 40 12.26 -8.95 14.12
CA ALA A 40 13.45 -8.68 14.92
C ALA A 40 13.15 -8.43 16.39
N ALA A 41 12.02 -7.75 16.70
CA ALA A 41 11.58 -7.43 18.05
C ALA A 41 10.07 -7.31 18.12
N SER A 42 9.51 -7.20 19.34
CA SER A 42 8.08 -6.93 19.52
C SER A 42 7.73 -5.51 19.03
N MET A 43 6.50 -5.31 18.57
CA MET A 43 6.02 -4.03 18.05
C MET A 43 6.27 -2.88 19.02
N LYS A 44 6.03 -3.10 20.33
CA LYS A 44 6.27 -2.06 21.36
C LYS A 44 7.73 -1.61 21.40
N ILE A 45 8.69 -2.53 21.29
CA ILE A 45 10.13 -2.21 21.27
C ILE A 45 10.46 -1.42 20.02
N ILE A 46 9.98 -1.85 18.86
CA ILE A 46 10.21 -1.17 17.57
C ILE A 46 9.68 0.26 17.62
N LEU A 47 8.43 0.45 18.08
CA LEU A 47 7.82 1.78 18.22
C LEU A 47 8.56 2.67 19.23
N THR A 48 9.02 2.11 20.35
CA THR A 48 9.79 2.87 21.35
C THR A 48 11.11 3.37 20.75
N VAL A 49 11.83 2.50 20.08
CA VAL A 49 13.11 2.85 19.43
C VAL A 49 12.92 3.90 18.34
N ALA A 50 11.89 3.74 17.51
CA ALA A 50 11.53 4.73 16.50
C ALA A 50 11.15 6.07 17.12
N SER A 51 10.38 6.08 18.22
CA SER A 51 9.98 7.30 18.93
C SER A 51 11.19 8.09 19.44
N VAL A 52 12.20 7.42 19.99
CA VAL A 52 13.44 8.07 20.41
C VAL A 52 14.18 8.68 19.20
N GLY A 53 14.22 7.97 18.07
CA GLY A 53 14.80 8.48 16.83
C GLY A 53 14.07 9.74 16.33
N ILE A 54 12.74 9.74 16.35
CA ILE A 54 11.92 10.89 15.95
C ILE A 54 12.23 12.12 16.80
N ILE A 55 12.25 12.01 18.13
CA ILE A 55 12.52 13.17 19.02
C ILE A 55 13.87 13.80 18.71
N ILE A 56 14.91 12.98 18.57
CA ILE A 56 16.26 13.49 18.27
C ILE A 56 16.31 14.10 16.85
N GLY A 57 15.66 13.45 15.87
CA GLY A 57 15.61 13.93 14.50
C GLY A 57 14.91 15.27 14.34
N VAL A 58 13.79 15.47 15.06
CA VAL A 58 13.02 16.70 15.04
C VAL A 58 13.84 17.90 15.55
N VAL A 59 14.62 17.71 16.60
CA VAL A 59 15.49 18.77 17.16
C VAL A 59 16.55 19.24 16.15
N THR A 60 16.96 18.36 15.23
CA THR A 60 18.00 18.65 14.22
C THR A 60 17.44 19.11 12.86
N SER A 61 16.12 19.21 12.70
CA SER A 61 15.44 19.40 11.40
C SER A 61 15.33 20.86 10.92
N SER A 62 15.71 21.85 11.73
CA SER A 62 15.46 23.28 11.44
C SER A 62 15.94 23.76 10.08
N GLY A 63 17.02 23.18 9.54
CA GLY A 63 17.62 23.58 8.26
C GLY A 63 16.79 23.25 7.01
N MET A 64 15.81 22.34 7.10
CA MET A 64 14.97 21.96 5.96
C MET A 64 13.73 22.85 5.78
N MET A 65 13.39 23.71 6.77
CA MET A 65 12.22 24.59 6.72
C MET A 65 12.30 25.64 5.59
N GLU A 66 13.49 25.95 5.09
CA GLU A 66 13.72 26.87 3.97
C GLU A 66 13.01 26.40 2.68
N VAL A 67 12.85 25.10 2.48
CA VAL A 67 12.15 24.52 1.29
C VAL A 67 10.70 25.01 1.20
N ALA A 68 10.00 25.08 2.32
CA ALA A 68 8.61 25.53 2.37
C ALA A 68 8.49 27.07 2.22
N ARG A 69 9.48 27.83 2.70
CA ARG A 69 9.47 29.32 2.68
C ARG A 69 9.72 29.88 1.28
N SER A 70 10.79 29.42 0.61
CA SER A 70 11.28 30.01 -0.64
C SER A 70 11.79 28.99 -1.67
N GLY A 71 11.58 27.69 -1.41
CA GLY A 71 12.11 26.62 -2.27
C GLY A 71 11.50 26.58 -3.67
N MET A 72 10.20 26.84 -3.80
CA MET A 72 9.44 26.67 -5.04
C MET A 72 9.06 28.00 -5.72
N PHE A 73 8.92 29.07 -4.99
CA PHE A 73 8.49 30.37 -5.49
C PHE A 73 9.34 31.47 -4.87
N ASN A 74 9.27 32.70 -5.42
CA ASN A 74 10.02 33.87 -4.95
C ASN A 74 9.10 34.73 -4.06
N PRO A 75 9.11 34.57 -2.70
CA PRO A 75 8.19 35.28 -1.82
C PRO A 75 8.29 36.79 -1.90
N GLY A 76 9.45 37.32 -2.31
CA GLY A 76 9.64 38.78 -2.49
C GLY A 76 8.79 39.42 -3.60
N LEU A 77 8.14 38.60 -4.42
CA LEU A 77 7.23 39.07 -5.48
C LEU A 77 5.75 38.91 -5.11
N PHE A 78 5.42 38.38 -3.92
CA PHE A 78 4.06 38.18 -3.45
C PHE A 78 3.78 39.05 -2.23
N THR A 79 2.54 39.56 -2.15
CA THR A 79 2.05 40.24 -0.95
C THR A 79 1.76 39.26 0.17
N PHE A 80 1.64 39.73 1.40
CA PHE A 80 1.27 38.91 2.54
C PHE A 80 -0.06 38.15 2.29
N HIS A 81 -1.08 38.85 1.74
CA HIS A 81 -2.36 38.23 1.41
C HIS A 81 -2.20 37.05 0.44
N GLU A 82 -1.47 37.27 -0.65
CA GLU A 82 -1.20 36.26 -1.68
C GLU A 82 -0.48 35.05 -1.12
N VAL A 83 0.54 35.25 -0.28
CA VAL A 83 1.29 34.17 0.38
C VAL A 83 0.40 33.37 1.33
N MET A 84 -0.48 34.01 2.10
CA MET A 84 -1.40 33.31 3.00
C MET A 84 -2.39 32.45 2.24
N MET A 85 -2.95 32.93 1.11
CA MET A 85 -3.84 32.13 0.24
C MET A 85 -3.10 30.96 -0.42
N LEU A 86 -1.84 31.18 -0.85
CA LEU A 86 -0.96 30.14 -1.38
C LEU A 86 -0.75 29.03 -0.34
N TYR A 87 -0.35 29.39 0.88
CA TYR A 87 -0.08 28.41 1.94
C TYR A 87 -1.34 27.61 2.37
N LEU A 88 -2.50 28.28 2.42
CA LEU A 88 -3.77 27.57 2.64
C LEU A 88 -4.06 26.57 1.54
N GLY A 89 -3.92 26.98 0.27
CA GLY A 89 -4.13 26.10 -0.88
C GLY A 89 -3.25 24.86 -0.85
N VAL A 90 -1.95 25.05 -0.48
CA VAL A 90 -1.01 23.94 -0.29
C VAL A 90 -1.46 22.98 0.79
N MET A 91 -1.82 23.50 1.98
CA MET A 91 -2.15 22.64 3.13
C MET A 91 -3.44 21.87 2.92
N PHE A 92 -4.49 22.49 2.38
CA PHE A 92 -5.72 21.80 2.03
C PHE A 92 -5.47 20.67 1.02
N ALA A 93 -4.75 20.96 -0.06
CA ALA A 93 -4.45 19.97 -1.09
C ALA A 93 -3.62 18.80 -0.55
N ASN A 94 -2.57 19.10 0.21
CA ASN A 94 -1.64 18.11 0.74
C ASN A 94 -2.34 17.15 1.72
N VAL A 95 -3.12 17.67 2.66
CA VAL A 95 -3.81 16.84 3.67
C VAL A 95 -4.86 15.94 3.03
N ILE A 96 -5.66 16.47 2.09
CA ILE A 96 -6.69 15.69 1.37
C ILE A 96 -6.03 14.58 0.54
N LEU A 97 -4.96 14.89 -0.19
CA LEU A 97 -4.28 13.92 -1.04
C LEU A 97 -3.68 12.77 -0.24
N LEU A 98 -2.99 13.08 0.84
CA LEU A 98 -2.37 12.07 1.71
C LEU A 98 -3.42 11.17 2.40
N ASP A 99 -4.54 11.73 2.87
CA ASP A 99 -5.62 10.94 3.47
C ASP A 99 -6.27 9.99 2.45
N LEU A 100 -6.40 10.41 1.20
CA LEU A 100 -6.89 9.57 0.11
C LEU A 100 -5.97 8.36 -0.14
N TYR A 101 -4.64 8.58 -0.22
CA TYR A 101 -3.67 7.50 -0.41
C TYR A 101 -3.63 6.54 0.78
N ASN A 102 -3.70 7.04 2.01
CA ASN A 102 -3.79 6.20 3.21
C ASN A 102 -5.06 5.32 3.20
N SER A 103 -6.16 5.87 2.69
CA SER A 103 -7.42 5.12 2.55
C SER A 103 -7.36 4.02 1.49
N TRP A 104 -6.47 4.13 0.52
CA TRP A 104 -6.20 3.10 -0.49
C TRP A 104 -5.13 2.09 -0.08
N GLY A 105 -4.43 2.33 1.05
CA GLY A 105 -3.31 1.50 1.50
C GLY A 105 -2.09 1.57 0.59
N LEU A 106 -1.92 2.66 -0.16
CA LEU A 106 -0.82 2.85 -1.09
C LEU A 106 0.25 3.76 -0.47
N PRO A 107 1.54 3.33 -0.43
CA PRO A 107 2.63 4.18 0.00
C PRO A 107 2.84 5.31 -1.00
N THR A 108 2.86 6.55 -0.50
CA THR A 108 3.13 7.73 -1.32
C THR A 108 4.18 8.62 -0.64
N SER A 109 4.65 9.65 -1.34
CA SER A 109 5.66 10.57 -0.82
C SER A 109 5.04 11.86 -0.33
N THR A 110 5.17 12.13 0.95
CA THR A 110 4.78 13.40 1.57
C THR A 110 5.61 14.57 1.03
N THR A 111 6.89 14.36 0.75
CA THR A 111 7.78 15.37 0.15
C THR A 111 7.32 15.74 -1.26
N VAL A 112 7.03 14.74 -2.10
CA VAL A 112 6.54 14.99 -3.48
C VAL A 112 5.19 15.70 -3.45
N SER A 113 4.28 15.24 -2.58
CA SER A 113 2.97 15.88 -2.39
C SER A 113 3.15 17.38 -2.06
N LEU A 114 3.94 17.71 -1.04
CA LEU A 114 4.17 19.08 -0.62
C LEU A 114 4.78 19.94 -1.76
N ILE A 115 5.83 19.43 -2.42
CA ILE A 115 6.55 20.17 -3.46
C ILE A 115 5.63 20.50 -4.64
N PHE A 116 4.85 19.53 -5.11
CA PHE A 116 3.93 19.75 -6.22
C PHE A 116 2.69 20.57 -5.81
N CYS A 117 2.23 20.48 -4.55
CA CYS A 117 1.22 21.38 -4.02
C CYS A 117 1.73 22.83 -3.96
N LEU A 118 2.97 23.04 -3.48
CA LEU A 118 3.60 24.38 -3.49
C LEU A 118 3.71 24.95 -4.90
N LEU A 119 4.15 24.16 -5.86
CA LEU A 119 4.25 24.57 -7.26
C LEU A 119 2.88 24.90 -7.85
N GLY A 120 1.87 24.07 -7.61
CA GLY A 120 0.50 24.27 -8.11
C GLY A 120 -0.14 25.54 -7.55
N ALA A 121 -0.08 25.74 -6.23
CA ALA A 121 -0.62 26.94 -5.59
C ALA A 121 0.16 28.21 -5.99
N ALA A 122 1.49 28.13 -6.09
CA ALA A 122 2.31 29.25 -6.52
C ALA A 122 1.99 29.70 -7.96
N ILE A 123 1.83 28.74 -8.88
CA ILE A 123 1.41 29.02 -10.26
C ILE A 123 0.01 29.61 -10.29
N ALA A 124 -0.93 29.12 -9.49
CA ALA A 124 -2.30 29.66 -9.42
C ALA A 124 -2.31 31.14 -9.02
N VAL A 125 -1.60 31.48 -7.93
CA VAL A 125 -1.52 32.87 -7.44
C VAL A 125 -0.72 33.76 -8.42
N SER A 126 0.33 33.22 -9.08
CA SER A 126 1.06 33.93 -10.09
C SER A 126 0.20 34.28 -11.30
N ILE A 127 -0.63 33.37 -11.79
CA ILE A 127 -1.57 33.61 -12.89
C ILE A 127 -2.56 34.70 -12.52
N TYR A 128 -3.12 34.66 -11.30
CA TYR A 128 -3.99 35.70 -10.79
C TYR A 128 -3.31 37.07 -10.86
N LYS A 129 -2.06 37.14 -10.38
CA LYS A 129 -1.29 38.40 -10.37
C LYS A 129 -1.01 38.91 -11.78
N ILE A 130 -0.58 38.03 -12.69
CA ILE A 130 -0.33 38.36 -14.09
C ILE A 130 -1.62 38.84 -14.81
N SER A 131 -2.77 38.18 -14.49
CA SER A 131 -4.05 38.54 -15.11
C SER A 131 -4.59 39.90 -14.66
N ASN A 132 -4.16 40.37 -13.49
CA ASN A 132 -4.55 41.67 -12.94
C ASN A 132 -3.54 42.81 -13.28
N ASP A 133 -2.44 42.50 -13.92
CA ASP A 133 -1.41 43.49 -14.34
C ASP A 133 -1.33 43.53 -15.88
N PRO A 134 -1.84 44.59 -16.51
CA PRO A 134 -1.86 44.74 -17.99
C PRO A 134 -0.47 44.73 -18.66
N GLU A 135 0.59 45.04 -17.91
CA GLU A 135 1.94 45.09 -18.43
C GLU A 135 2.66 43.75 -18.43
N GLN A 136 2.07 42.73 -17.76
CA GLN A 136 2.68 41.42 -17.64
C GLN A 136 1.99 40.37 -18.54
N GLY A 137 2.81 39.56 -19.22
CA GLY A 137 2.37 38.44 -20.02
C GLY A 137 2.70 37.10 -19.36
N VAL A 138 2.20 35.98 -19.92
CA VAL A 138 2.46 34.62 -19.44
C VAL A 138 3.97 34.29 -19.34
N SER A 139 4.82 34.96 -20.12
CA SER A 139 6.30 34.87 -20.04
C SER A 139 6.88 35.30 -18.68
N SER A 140 6.16 36.16 -17.94
CA SER A 140 6.56 36.62 -16.60
C SER A 140 6.43 35.53 -15.52
N LEU A 141 5.77 34.42 -15.78
CA LEU A 141 5.58 33.32 -14.81
C LEU A 141 6.91 32.80 -14.26
N GLY A 142 7.96 32.75 -15.10
CA GLY A 142 9.30 32.32 -14.70
C GLY A 142 9.98 33.21 -13.65
N HIS A 143 9.52 34.47 -13.45
CA HIS A 143 10.03 35.34 -12.38
C HIS A 143 9.46 35.04 -11.01
N TYR A 144 8.18 34.56 -10.98
CA TYR A 144 7.47 34.20 -9.76
C TYR A 144 7.88 32.85 -9.21
N ILE A 145 8.24 31.90 -10.11
CA ILE A 145 8.60 30.52 -9.75
C ILE A 145 10.12 30.36 -9.77
N ASN A 146 10.67 29.77 -8.72
CA ASN A 146 12.08 29.41 -8.65
C ASN A 146 12.37 28.17 -9.49
N THR A 147 12.32 28.29 -10.82
CA THR A 147 12.38 27.18 -11.78
C THR A 147 13.66 26.36 -11.63
N SER A 148 14.81 27.01 -11.43
CA SER A 148 16.10 26.32 -11.28
C SER A 148 16.12 25.39 -10.04
N ARG A 149 15.65 25.93 -8.90
CA ARG A 149 15.61 25.17 -7.65
C ARG A 149 14.54 24.06 -7.70
N ALA A 150 13.35 24.34 -8.27
CA ALA A 150 12.29 23.36 -8.48
C ALA A 150 12.74 22.18 -9.35
N MET A 151 13.38 22.49 -10.50
CA MET A 151 13.93 21.45 -11.38
C MET A 151 15.05 20.65 -10.72
N GLY A 152 15.91 21.29 -9.92
CA GLY A 152 16.94 20.62 -9.14
C GLY A 152 16.35 19.61 -8.14
N ILE A 153 15.31 20.00 -7.42
CA ILE A 153 14.63 19.15 -6.43
C ILE A 153 13.91 17.97 -7.12
N VAL A 154 13.14 18.23 -8.19
CA VAL A 154 12.45 17.18 -8.94
C VAL A 154 13.45 16.17 -9.54
N SER A 155 14.55 16.67 -10.10
CA SER A 155 15.62 15.82 -10.65
C SER A 155 16.29 14.97 -9.56
N ALA A 156 16.55 15.54 -8.39
CA ALA A 156 17.11 14.81 -7.24
C ALA A 156 16.18 13.70 -6.76
N ILE A 157 14.86 13.96 -6.69
CA ILE A 157 13.86 12.96 -6.31
C ILE A 157 13.85 11.81 -7.33
N LEU A 158 13.80 12.09 -8.62
CA LEU A 158 13.80 11.04 -9.65
C LEU A 158 15.10 10.23 -9.66
N LEU A 159 16.23 10.90 -9.53
CA LEU A 159 17.55 10.25 -9.49
C LEU A 159 17.70 9.37 -8.24
N SER A 160 17.12 9.78 -7.09
CA SER A 160 17.17 9.02 -5.85
C SER A 160 16.52 7.64 -5.99
N VAL A 161 15.49 7.49 -6.81
CA VAL A 161 14.81 6.20 -7.09
C VAL A 161 15.78 5.21 -7.70
N VAL A 162 16.55 5.64 -8.71
CA VAL A 162 17.52 4.79 -9.41
C VAL A 162 18.71 4.46 -8.50
N ILE A 163 19.22 5.45 -7.77
CA ILE A 163 20.33 5.28 -6.83
C ILE A 163 19.92 4.32 -5.72
N ALA A 164 18.74 4.49 -5.13
CA ALA A 164 18.26 3.65 -4.04
C ALA A 164 18.10 2.18 -4.45
N PHE A 165 17.49 1.94 -5.61
CA PHE A 165 17.35 0.59 -6.17
C PHE A 165 18.72 -0.06 -6.42
N THR A 166 19.62 0.67 -7.06
CA THR A 166 20.95 0.17 -7.39
C THR A 166 21.79 -0.12 -6.14
N CYS A 167 21.80 0.81 -5.17
CA CYS A 167 22.50 0.61 -3.90
C CYS A 167 21.92 -0.56 -3.11
N GLY A 168 20.57 -0.65 -2.99
CA GLY A 168 19.93 -1.79 -2.33
C GLY A 168 20.29 -3.12 -2.96
N THR A 169 20.30 -3.18 -4.31
CA THR A 169 20.69 -4.37 -5.08
C THR A 169 22.15 -4.74 -4.83
N LEU A 170 23.08 -3.78 -4.94
CA LEU A 170 24.50 -4.03 -4.82
C LEU A 170 24.89 -4.42 -3.38
N VAL A 171 24.42 -3.68 -2.37
CA VAL A 171 24.74 -3.96 -0.97
C VAL A 171 24.18 -5.32 -0.56
N MET A 172 22.94 -5.66 -0.99
CA MET A 172 22.37 -6.97 -0.70
C MET A 172 23.11 -8.10 -1.41
N TYR A 173 23.44 -7.92 -2.69
CA TYR A 173 24.20 -8.90 -3.45
C TYR A 173 25.54 -9.22 -2.78
N VAL A 174 26.31 -8.20 -2.40
CA VAL A 174 27.57 -8.37 -1.68
C VAL A 174 27.35 -9.05 -0.33
N SER A 175 26.34 -8.62 0.43
CA SER A 175 26.02 -9.22 1.72
C SER A 175 25.67 -10.70 1.59
N ARG A 176 24.91 -11.11 0.55
CA ARG A 176 24.52 -12.49 0.31
C ARG A 176 25.68 -13.34 -0.21
N MET A 177 26.60 -12.75 -0.95
CA MET A 177 27.86 -13.42 -1.32
C MET A 177 28.71 -13.75 -0.10
N ILE A 178 28.72 -12.87 0.92
CA ILE A 178 29.42 -13.11 2.20
C ILE A 178 28.61 -14.09 3.06
N PHE A 179 27.32 -13.77 3.31
CA PHE A 179 26.40 -14.51 4.16
C PHE A 179 25.29 -15.14 3.31
N SER A 180 25.42 -16.43 2.97
CA SER A 180 24.34 -17.18 2.32
C SER A 180 23.12 -17.29 3.26
N PHE A 181 21.99 -17.87 2.83
CA PHE A 181 20.86 -18.14 3.73
C PHE A 181 21.23 -19.03 4.93
N ARG A 182 22.24 -19.88 4.80
CA ARG A 182 22.86 -20.65 5.92
C ARG A 182 23.95 -19.84 6.65
N TYR A 183 23.64 -18.63 7.05
CA TYR A 183 24.63 -17.68 7.57
C TYR A 183 25.13 -17.96 8.98
N THR A 184 24.44 -18.78 9.79
CA THR A 184 24.70 -18.92 11.24
C THR A 184 26.15 -19.19 11.61
N ALA A 185 26.82 -20.11 10.93
CA ALA A 185 28.23 -20.45 11.22
C ALA A 185 29.22 -19.32 10.84
N LEU A 186 29.07 -18.77 9.65
CA LEU A 186 29.90 -17.68 9.15
C LEU A 186 29.64 -16.38 9.90
N PHE A 187 28.38 -16.14 10.23
CA PHE A 187 27.95 -14.98 10.99
C PHE A 187 28.49 -14.98 12.41
N ARG A 188 28.60 -16.14 13.05
CA ARG A 188 29.27 -16.27 14.37
C ARG A 188 30.70 -15.79 14.33
N ARG A 189 31.40 -15.93 13.19
CA ARG A 189 32.82 -15.57 13.03
C ARG A 189 33.01 -14.12 12.56
N TYR A 190 32.22 -13.66 11.59
CA TYR A 190 32.40 -12.38 10.91
C TYR A 190 31.22 -11.39 11.09
N GLY A 191 30.16 -11.82 11.75
CA GLY A 191 28.94 -11.01 11.90
C GLY A 191 29.18 -9.71 12.67
N SER A 192 30.06 -9.74 13.69
CA SER A 192 30.41 -8.53 14.45
C SER A 192 31.11 -7.48 13.60
N LEU A 193 31.95 -7.87 12.63
CA LEU A 193 32.62 -6.96 11.70
C LEU A 193 31.62 -6.34 10.72
N TRP A 194 30.70 -7.15 10.19
CA TRP A 194 29.69 -6.69 9.24
C TRP A 194 28.63 -5.79 9.91
N CYS A 195 28.10 -6.22 11.06
CA CYS A 195 27.20 -5.37 11.86
C CYS A 195 27.91 -4.11 12.37
N GLY A 196 29.19 -4.21 12.72
CA GLY A 196 30.03 -3.09 13.10
C GLY A 196 30.16 -2.05 12.00
N ALA A 197 30.31 -2.48 10.74
CA ALA A 197 30.31 -1.58 9.59
C ALA A 197 28.96 -0.87 9.42
N SER A 198 27.83 -1.60 9.58
CA SER A 198 26.48 -1.01 9.54
C SER A 198 26.29 0.02 10.65
N LEU A 199 26.67 -0.29 11.90
CA LEU A 199 26.58 0.66 13.01
C LEU A 199 27.48 1.88 12.81
N THR A 200 28.69 1.70 12.31
CA THR A 200 29.62 2.80 12.02
C THR A 200 29.02 3.76 11.00
N ALA A 201 28.44 3.20 9.95
CA ALA A 201 27.76 4.00 8.94
C ALA A 201 26.59 4.81 9.55
N ILE A 202 25.78 4.17 10.39
CA ILE A 202 24.68 4.82 11.11
C ILE A 202 25.21 5.93 12.02
N VAL A 203 26.20 5.66 12.85
CA VAL A 203 26.79 6.64 13.77
C VAL A 203 27.37 7.83 13.02
N TYR A 204 28.09 7.59 11.94
CA TYR A 204 28.67 8.67 11.13
C TYR A 204 27.60 9.59 10.56
N PHE A 205 26.60 9.05 9.88
CA PHE A 205 25.61 9.88 9.21
C PHE A 205 24.54 10.44 10.14
N ALA A 206 23.99 9.61 11.05
CA ALA A 206 22.92 10.04 11.93
C ALA A 206 23.43 10.95 13.08
N VAL A 207 24.58 10.63 13.64
CA VAL A 207 25.11 11.37 14.80
C VAL A 207 26.07 12.48 14.37
N PHE A 208 27.14 12.14 13.64
CA PHE A 208 28.16 13.12 13.31
C PHE A 208 27.66 14.23 12.37
N LYS A 209 27.02 13.86 11.25
CA LYS A 209 26.53 14.87 10.32
C LYS A 209 25.30 15.63 10.87
N GLY A 210 24.46 14.98 11.67
CA GLY A 210 23.35 15.65 12.36
C GLY A 210 23.84 16.67 13.40
N LEU A 211 24.79 16.28 14.24
CA LEU A 211 25.38 17.17 15.27
C LEU A 211 26.25 18.29 14.66
N LYS A 212 26.86 18.06 13.50
CA LYS A 212 27.67 19.09 12.83
C LYS A 212 26.90 20.37 12.56
N SER A 213 25.62 20.29 12.29
CA SER A 213 24.76 21.48 12.08
C SER A 213 24.57 22.32 13.34
N ILE A 214 24.71 21.70 14.54
CA ILE A 214 24.48 22.34 15.85
C ILE A 214 25.80 22.71 16.52
N LEU A 215 26.82 21.88 16.35
CA LEU A 215 28.10 21.97 17.07
C LEU A 215 29.31 22.16 16.12
N ALA A 216 29.12 22.84 14.98
CA ALA A 216 30.15 23.03 13.96
C ALA A 216 31.46 23.63 14.50
N ASP A 217 31.38 24.53 15.49
CA ASP A 217 32.51 25.22 16.10
C ASP A 217 33.22 24.43 17.21
N HIS A 218 32.67 23.24 17.56
CA HIS A 218 33.27 22.46 18.63
C HIS A 218 34.55 21.73 18.17
N ALA A 219 35.64 21.86 18.92
CA ALA A 219 36.96 21.32 18.58
C ALA A 219 36.94 19.82 18.24
N PHE A 220 36.06 19.03 18.90
CA PHE A 220 35.89 17.60 18.67
C PHE A 220 35.34 17.29 17.25
N ILE A 221 34.38 18.09 16.77
CA ILE A 221 33.80 17.94 15.42
C ILE A 221 34.84 18.28 14.35
N GLN A 222 35.60 19.38 14.56
CA GLN A 222 36.68 19.76 13.66
C GLN A 222 37.81 18.70 13.61
N LEU A 223 38.15 18.08 14.73
CA LEU A 223 39.14 17.01 14.78
C LEU A 223 38.70 15.80 13.92
N ILE A 224 37.43 15.44 13.99
CA ILE A 224 36.88 14.31 13.21
C ILE A 224 36.84 14.67 11.72
N ASP A 225 36.41 15.85 11.35
CA ASP A 225 36.41 16.29 9.94
C ASP A 225 37.81 16.28 9.33
N ASN A 226 38.83 16.75 10.05
CA ASN A 226 40.20 16.78 9.59
C ASN A 226 40.82 15.37 9.43
N HIS A 227 40.33 14.38 10.17
CA HIS A 227 40.82 13.00 10.16
C HIS A 227 39.73 11.97 9.87
N LEU A 228 38.81 12.28 8.96
CA LEU A 228 37.60 11.51 8.70
C LEU A 228 37.86 10.01 8.42
N PRO A 229 38.82 9.59 7.56
CA PRO A 229 39.07 8.17 7.32
C PRO A 229 39.51 7.41 8.57
N SER A 230 40.34 8.05 9.39
CA SER A 230 40.81 7.48 10.65
C SER A 230 39.71 7.37 11.70
N ALA A 231 38.83 8.39 11.79
CA ALA A 231 37.69 8.42 12.68
C ALA A 231 36.69 7.30 12.33
N ILE A 232 36.40 7.11 11.05
CA ILE A 232 35.53 6.00 10.57
C ILE A 232 36.16 4.64 10.89
N ALA A 233 37.46 4.47 10.66
CA ALA A 233 38.16 3.21 10.95
C ALA A 233 38.14 2.89 12.45
N ILE A 234 38.41 3.87 13.30
CA ILE A 234 38.37 3.71 14.77
C ILE A 234 36.94 3.37 15.22
N CYS A 235 35.94 4.10 14.72
CA CYS A 235 34.51 3.83 15.02
C CYS A 235 34.13 2.39 14.62
N TRP A 236 34.58 1.93 13.44
CA TRP A 236 34.32 0.56 12.98
C TRP A 236 34.96 -0.49 13.90
N VAL A 237 36.20 -0.28 14.29
CA VAL A 237 36.87 -1.19 15.23
C VAL A 237 36.14 -1.21 16.57
N VAL A 238 35.80 -0.05 17.12
CA VAL A 238 35.11 0.05 18.42
C VAL A 238 33.72 -0.63 18.35
N CYS A 239 32.89 -0.32 17.33
CA CYS A 239 31.61 -0.95 17.14
C CYS A 239 31.70 -2.45 16.96
N SER A 240 32.70 -2.92 16.19
CA SER A 240 32.90 -4.33 15.93
C SER A 240 33.35 -5.09 17.20
N LEU A 241 34.24 -4.51 18.01
CA LEU A 241 34.64 -5.07 19.28
C LEU A 241 33.47 -5.11 20.28
N LEU A 242 32.69 -4.03 20.38
CA LEU A 242 31.53 -3.99 21.24
C LEU A 242 30.53 -5.10 20.88
N LEU A 243 30.20 -5.25 19.58
CA LEU A 243 29.30 -6.30 19.11
C LEU A 243 29.87 -7.68 19.30
N PHE A 244 31.21 -7.86 19.14
CA PHE A 244 31.89 -9.12 19.41
C PHE A 244 31.73 -9.55 20.87
N PHE A 245 31.92 -8.64 21.83
CA PHE A 245 31.69 -8.92 23.24
C PHE A 245 30.23 -9.22 23.55
N ILE A 246 29.27 -8.43 22.99
CA ILE A 246 27.83 -8.67 23.16
C ILE A 246 27.46 -10.05 22.61
N GLN A 247 27.99 -10.45 21.46
CA GLN A 247 27.74 -11.76 20.87
C GLN A 247 28.23 -12.90 21.77
N ARG A 248 29.27 -12.67 22.57
CA ARG A 248 29.83 -13.64 23.55
C ARG A 248 28.81 -13.97 24.65
N PHE A 249 27.92 -13.04 25.00
CA PHE A 249 26.80 -13.25 25.93
C PHE A 249 25.57 -13.91 25.28
N LYS A 250 25.71 -14.50 24.08
CA LYS A 250 24.63 -15.15 23.30
C LYS A 250 23.49 -14.21 22.88
N VAL A 251 23.72 -12.91 22.88
CA VAL A 251 22.75 -11.92 22.38
C VAL A 251 22.81 -11.89 20.85
N ASN A 252 21.64 -11.84 20.19
CA ASN A 252 21.57 -11.73 18.74
C ASN A 252 21.90 -10.30 18.29
N ILE A 253 23.12 -10.11 17.76
CA ILE A 253 23.60 -8.78 17.33
C ILE A 253 22.87 -8.25 16.10
N LEU A 254 22.22 -9.10 15.26
CA LEU A 254 21.36 -8.63 14.17
C LEU A 254 20.17 -7.84 14.69
N ARG A 255 19.53 -8.31 15.76
CA ARG A 255 18.43 -7.57 16.38
C ARG A 255 18.85 -6.19 16.84
N ILE A 256 20.04 -6.07 17.44
CA ILE A 256 20.61 -4.79 17.87
C ILE A 256 20.83 -3.89 16.65
N THR A 257 21.44 -4.43 15.59
CA THR A 257 21.75 -3.67 14.38
C THR A 257 20.46 -3.22 13.66
N ILE A 258 19.43 -4.08 13.59
CA ILE A 258 18.11 -3.74 13.02
C ILE A 258 17.45 -2.63 13.84
N LEU A 259 17.43 -2.73 15.17
CA LEU A 259 16.86 -1.69 16.03
C LEU A 259 17.62 -0.37 15.91
N SER A 260 18.96 -0.43 15.85
CA SER A 260 19.79 0.77 15.59
C SER A 260 19.51 1.36 14.20
N GLY A 261 19.27 0.52 13.19
CA GLY A 261 18.84 0.95 11.85
C GLY A 261 17.45 1.60 11.86
N THR A 262 16.50 1.02 12.60
CA THR A 262 15.17 1.61 12.82
C THR A 262 15.27 2.99 13.50
N PHE A 263 16.09 3.11 14.54
CA PHE A 263 16.38 4.37 15.20
C PHE A 263 16.94 5.41 14.21
N ALA A 264 17.98 5.02 13.44
CA ALA A 264 18.66 5.91 12.51
C ALA A 264 17.72 6.37 11.37
N LEU A 265 16.90 5.46 10.87
CA LEU A 265 15.96 5.78 9.79
C LEU A 265 14.82 6.64 10.30
N ALA A 266 14.31 6.41 11.52
CA ALA A 266 13.32 7.27 12.16
C ALA A 266 13.87 8.68 12.46
N LEU A 267 15.14 8.78 12.86
CA LEU A 267 15.85 10.04 13.03
C LEU A 267 16.00 10.78 11.70
N ALA A 268 16.45 10.08 10.65
CA ALA A 268 16.62 10.64 9.32
C ALA A 268 15.28 11.08 8.71
N PHE A 269 14.22 10.28 8.91
CA PHE A 269 12.84 10.62 8.55
C PHE A 269 12.39 11.92 9.21
N ALA A 270 12.48 12.00 10.53
CA ALA A 270 12.05 13.19 11.25
C ALA A 270 12.88 14.42 10.85
N GLY A 271 14.18 14.26 10.58
CA GLY A 271 15.04 15.35 10.10
C GLY A 271 14.70 15.84 8.70
N ASN A 272 14.26 14.96 7.79
CA ASN A 272 13.94 15.28 6.40
C ASN A 272 12.47 15.66 6.19
N ASP A 273 11.52 14.90 6.78
CA ASP A 273 10.11 14.96 6.42
C ASP A 273 9.26 15.85 7.34
N LEU A 274 9.78 16.33 8.48
CA LEU A 274 9.04 17.24 9.35
C LEU A 274 8.57 18.49 8.61
N VAL A 275 9.39 19.01 7.68
CA VAL A 275 9.05 20.17 6.84
C VAL A 275 7.81 19.93 5.98
N ASN A 276 7.53 18.69 5.60
CA ASN A 276 6.38 18.34 4.77
C ASN A 276 5.05 18.53 5.51
N PHE A 277 5.06 18.52 6.83
CA PHE A 277 3.88 18.64 7.68
C PHE A 277 3.71 20.04 8.27
N ILE A 278 4.79 20.58 8.82
CA ILE A 278 4.72 21.87 9.54
C ILE A 278 5.44 23.02 8.84
N GLY A 279 6.22 22.76 7.78
CA GLY A 279 7.02 23.81 7.12
C GLY A 279 6.18 24.94 6.57
N VAL A 280 5.08 24.65 5.88
CA VAL A 280 4.15 25.66 5.33
C VAL A 280 3.38 26.39 6.43
N PRO A 281 2.78 25.72 7.45
CA PRO A 281 2.18 26.39 8.60
C PRO A 281 3.15 27.31 9.37
N VAL A 282 4.41 26.89 9.57
CA VAL A 282 5.44 27.73 10.23
C VAL A 282 5.77 28.93 9.36
N ALA A 283 5.95 28.73 8.04
CA ALA A 283 6.18 29.84 7.12
C ALA A 283 5.00 30.83 7.09
N GLY A 284 3.77 30.34 7.17
CA GLY A 284 2.55 31.15 7.30
C GLY A 284 2.49 31.93 8.62
N PHE A 285 2.91 31.32 9.72
CA PHE A 285 3.03 31.99 11.02
C PHE A 285 4.11 33.06 11.00
N ASP A 286 5.27 32.80 10.39
CA ASP A 286 6.34 33.77 10.22
C ASP A 286 5.87 34.96 9.37
N ALA A 287 5.20 34.71 8.23
CA ALA A 287 4.61 35.75 7.38
C ALA A 287 3.61 36.62 8.17
N TYR A 288 2.75 35.99 8.97
CA TYR A 288 1.79 36.69 9.82
C TYR A 288 2.46 37.59 10.85
N THR A 289 3.53 37.11 11.50
CA THR A 289 4.28 37.87 12.49
C THR A 289 4.94 39.08 11.86
N ILE A 290 5.61 38.92 10.73
CA ILE A 290 6.25 39.98 9.96
C ILE A 290 5.22 41.06 9.55
N ALA A 291 4.11 40.66 8.96
CA ALA A 291 3.08 41.58 8.51
C ALA A 291 2.33 42.26 9.69
N ARG A 292 2.22 41.59 10.85
CA ARG A 292 1.65 42.18 12.06
C ARG A 292 2.54 43.27 12.65
N GLU A 293 3.84 43.04 12.68
CA GLU A 293 4.83 44.02 13.14
C GLU A 293 4.88 45.26 12.21
N ALA A 294 4.79 45.03 10.89
CA ALA A 294 4.75 46.10 9.90
C ALA A 294 3.40 46.85 9.85
N GLY A 295 2.32 46.26 10.32
CA GLY A 295 0.97 46.82 10.25
C GLY A 295 0.36 46.90 8.85
N ASP A 296 1.02 46.33 7.82
CA ASP A 296 0.62 46.37 6.42
C ASP A 296 0.35 44.99 5.83
N THR A 297 -0.86 44.79 5.30
CA THR A 297 -1.28 43.52 4.67
C THR A 297 -0.92 43.42 3.19
N GLN A 298 -0.47 44.50 2.58
CA GLN A 298 -0.04 44.58 1.18
C GLN A 298 1.49 44.56 1.02
N MET A 299 2.22 44.45 2.14
CA MET A 299 3.68 44.39 2.06
C MET A 299 4.15 43.13 1.35
N LEU A 300 5.24 43.25 0.61
CA LEU A 300 5.89 42.12 -0.07
C LEU A 300 6.67 41.24 0.94
N MET A 301 6.58 39.96 0.79
CA MET A 301 7.11 38.96 1.74
C MET A 301 8.59 38.58 1.47
N GLY A 302 9.41 39.53 1.03
CA GLY A 302 10.85 39.35 0.78
C GLY A 302 11.63 38.83 2.02
N ALA A 303 11.20 39.21 3.21
CA ALA A 303 11.79 38.77 4.46
C ALA A 303 11.73 37.26 4.69
N LEU A 304 10.82 36.53 4.01
CA LEU A 304 10.77 35.05 4.07
C LEU A 304 11.97 34.36 3.39
N ASN A 305 12.77 35.08 2.60
CA ASN A 305 14.02 34.59 2.03
C ASN A 305 15.14 34.48 3.07
N GLU A 306 15.01 35.13 4.22
CA GLU A 306 16.01 35.06 5.27
C GLU A 306 15.95 33.72 5.99
N ASN A 307 17.12 33.17 6.31
CA ASN A 307 17.26 31.91 7.07
C ASN A 307 16.98 32.16 8.55
N VAL A 308 15.72 32.06 8.94
CA VAL A 308 15.33 32.11 10.36
C VAL A 308 15.17 30.67 10.89
N PRO A 309 15.90 30.28 11.94
CA PRO A 309 15.73 28.96 12.54
C PRO A 309 14.31 28.82 13.12
N ALA A 310 13.69 27.66 12.88
CA ALA A 310 12.37 27.38 13.42
C ALA A 310 12.38 27.31 14.95
N ASN A 311 11.32 27.76 15.58
CA ASN A 311 11.20 27.75 17.05
C ASN A 311 11.28 26.31 17.60
N PHE A 312 12.21 26.09 18.52
CA PHE A 312 12.46 24.78 19.16
C PHE A 312 11.19 24.16 19.77
N LEU A 313 10.33 24.95 20.42
CA LEU A 313 9.10 24.47 21.04
C LEU A 313 8.09 23.95 19.99
N ILE A 314 8.00 24.59 18.83
CA ILE A 314 7.14 24.15 17.73
C ILE A 314 7.66 22.80 17.18
N LEU A 315 8.97 22.68 16.99
CA LEU A 315 9.60 21.44 16.55
C LEU A 315 9.36 20.30 17.54
N LEU A 316 9.59 20.55 18.83
CA LEU A 316 9.39 19.53 19.87
C LEU A 316 7.92 19.10 19.99
N THR A 317 6.97 20.05 19.94
CA THR A 317 5.54 19.76 19.94
C THR A 317 5.14 18.91 18.74
N ALA A 318 5.65 19.24 17.55
CA ALA A 318 5.43 18.44 16.36
C ALA A 318 5.99 17.02 16.51
N GLY A 319 7.18 16.84 17.09
CA GLY A 319 7.75 15.53 17.39
C GLY A 319 6.89 14.68 18.32
N ILE A 320 6.33 15.29 19.36
CA ILE A 320 5.40 14.61 20.28
C ILE A 320 4.14 14.18 19.54
N LEU A 321 3.58 15.03 18.68
CA LEU A 321 2.41 14.71 17.87
C LEU A 321 2.71 13.59 16.85
N MET A 322 3.91 13.57 16.26
CA MET A 322 4.36 12.47 15.39
C MET A 322 4.38 11.14 16.13
N ILE A 323 4.88 11.11 17.36
CA ILE A 323 4.90 9.91 18.21
C ILE A 323 3.47 9.47 18.54
N LEU A 324 2.59 10.39 18.91
CA LEU A 324 1.18 10.08 19.17
C LEU A 324 0.52 9.48 17.93
N ALA A 325 0.75 10.05 16.74
CA ALA A 325 0.26 9.51 15.48
C ALA A 325 0.79 8.11 15.22
N LEU A 326 2.09 7.88 15.44
CA LEU A 326 2.74 6.57 15.25
C LEU A 326 2.14 5.48 16.15
N TRP A 327 1.83 5.79 17.40
CA TRP A 327 1.28 4.82 18.37
C TRP A 327 -0.22 4.58 18.22
N THR A 328 -0.97 5.51 17.62
CA THR A 328 -2.44 5.43 17.51
C THR A 328 -2.94 5.01 16.14
N SER A 329 -2.10 5.08 15.09
CA SER A 329 -2.53 4.83 13.72
C SER A 329 -2.69 3.34 13.39
N LYS A 330 -3.94 2.94 13.06
CA LYS A 330 -4.25 1.61 12.51
C LYS A 330 -3.98 1.53 11.00
N LYS A 331 -4.10 2.63 10.27
CA LYS A 331 -3.91 2.69 8.81
C LYS A 331 -2.44 2.44 8.41
N ALA A 332 -1.47 2.72 9.28
CA ALA A 332 -0.06 2.46 9.04
C ALA A 332 0.24 0.97 8.78
N MET A 333 -0.49 0.07 9.45
CA MET A 333 -0.34 -1.38 9.22
C MET A 333 -0.79 -1.79 7.81
N HIS A 334 -1.86 -1.19 7.29
CA HIS A 334 -2.36 -1.49 5.95
C HIS A 334 -1.39 -1.07 4.84
N VAL A 335 -0.73 0.09 4.99
CA VAL A 335 0.33 0.53 4.07
C VAL A 335 1.55 -0.39 4.17
N SER A 336 1.89 -0.84 5.38
CA SER A 336 2.98 -1.80 5.63
C SER A 336 2.78 -3.14 4.92
N GLU A 337 1.58 -3.68 4.91
CA GLU A 337 1.25 -4.95 4.24
C GLU A 337 1.55 -4.93 2.75
N THR A 338 1.29 -3.82 2.07
CA THR A 338 1.57 -3.66 0.64
C THR A 338 3.07 -3.81 0.32
N GLU A 339 3.94 -3.13 1.06
CA GLU A 339 5.38 -3.22 0.84
C GLU A 339 5.94 -4.58 1.26
N LEU A 340 5.49 -5.13 2.39
CA LEU A 340 5.92 -6.44 2.88
C LEU A 340 5.56 -7.55 1.90
N SER A 341 4.35 -7.51 1.31
CA SER A 341 3.91 -8.51 0.33
C SER A 341 4.75 -8.47 -0.96
N LEU A 342 5.13 -7.27 -1.44
CA LEU A 342 5.97 -7.11 -2.62
C LEU A 342 7.44 -7.53 -2.39
N SER A 343 7.94 -7.39 -1.15
CA SER A 343 9.32 -7.69 -0.79
C SER A 343 9.52 -9.09 -0.18
N ALA A 344 8.46 -9.84 0.13
CA ALA A 344 8.55 -11.16 0.77
C ALA A 344 9.39 -12.16 -0.02
N GLN A 345 10.04 -13.13 0.66
CA GLN A 345 10.85 -14.16 0.02
C GLN A 345 10.00 -15.27 -0.59
N ASP A 346 8.91 -15.66 0.09
CA ASP A 346 8.01 -16.72 -0.36
C ASP A 346 6.98 -16.25 -1.37
N ASP A 347 6.65 -17.09 -2.35
CA ASP A 347 5.61 -16.85 -3.36
C ASP A 347 4.19 -17.09 -2.83
N ALA A 348 4.04 -17.47 -1.56
CA ALA A 348 2.76 -17.73 -0.88
C ALA A 348 1.92 -16.46 -0.63
N GLY A 349 2.44 -15.30 -0.95
CA GLY A 349 1.74 -14.02 -0.85
C GLY A 349 0.67 -13.86 -1.93
N GLN A 350 -0.49 -13.38 -1.53
CA GLN A 350 -1.61 -13.01 -2.37
C GLN A 350 -1.16 -12.29 -3.64
N GLN A 351 -1.59 -12.78 -4.80
CA GLN A 351 -1.43 -12.09 -6.08
C GLN A 351 -2.39 -10.89 -6.14
N GLN A 352 -2.14 -9.86 -5.32
CA GLN A 352 -2.94 -8.62 -5.28
C GLN A 352 -2.92 -7.87 -6.61
N TYR A 353 -1.84 -8.05 -7.38
CA TYR A 353 -1.62 -7.35 -8.63
C TYR A 353 -1.75 -8.29 -9.83
N GLY A 354 -2.56 -7.90 -10.81
CA GLY A 354 -2.68 -8.63 -12.07
C GLY A 354 -1.43 -8.53 -12.94
N SER A 355 -1.28 -9.42 -13.92
CA SER A 355 -0.21 -9.31 -14.90
C SER A 355 -0.52 -8.22 -15.94
N SER A 356 0.46 -7.37 -16.29
CA SER A 356 0.35 -6.38 -17.36
C SER A 356 1.26 -6.72 -18.54
N VAL A 357 0.94 -6.18 -19.74
CA VAL A 357 1.80 -6.34 -20.92
C VAL A 357 3.18 -5.74 -20.65
N PHE A 358 3.21 -4.60 -19.95
CA PHE A 358 4.44 -3.89 -19.63
C PHE A 358 5.33 -4.70 -18.66
N SER A 359 4.77 -5.27 -17.58
CA SER A 359 5.53 -6.11 -16.66
C SER A 359 6.10 -7.35 -17.32
N ARG A 360 5.33 -8.01 -18.21
CA ARG A 360 5.80 -9.15 -19.04
C ARG A 360 6.95 -8.77 -19.95
N THR A 361 6.91 -7.58 -20.55
CA THR A 361 7.99 -7.10 -21.43
C THR A 361 9.27 -6.85 -20.66
N ILE A 362 9.19 -6.22 -19.47
CA ILE A 362 10.35 -6.00 -18.59
C ILE A 362 10.97 -7.33 -18.16
N VAL A 363 10.16 -8.29 -17.70
CA VAL A 363 10.66 -9.63 -17.31
C VAL A 363 11.38 -10.31 -18.46
N ARG A 364 10.80 -10.30 -19.68
CA ARG A 364 11.44 -10.88 -20.85
C ARG A 364 12.77 -10.19 -21.20
N ALA A 365 12.81 -8.87 -21.15
CA ALA A 365 14.03 -8.11 -21.37
C ALA A 365 15.12 -8.47 -20.33
N ALA A 366 14.76 -8.54 -19.06
CA ALA A 366 15.66 -8.93 -17.96
C ALA A 366 16.18 -10.37 -18.14
N LEU A 367 15.33 -11.32 -18.54
CA LEU A 367 15.72 -12.69 -18.82
C LEU A 367 16.69 -12.78 -20.01
N ASN A 368 16.49 -11.99 -21.07
CA ASN A 368 17.39 -11.94 -22.22
C ASN A 368 18.77 -11.38 -21.83
N VAL A 369 18.82 -10.35 -21.01
CA VAL A 369 20.07 -9.79 -20.47
C VAL A 369 20.77 -10.82 -19.59
N SER A 370 20.04 -11.48 -18.69
CA SER A 370 20.58 -12.56 -17.83
C SER A 370 21.17 -13.70 -18.67
N ALA A 371 20.44 -14.16 -19.69
CA ALA A 371 20.93 -15.19 -20.61
C ALA A 371 22.20 -14.76 -21.38
N GLY A 372 22.32 -13.47 -21.70
CA GLY A 372 23.54 -12.88 -22.29
C GLY A 372 24.72 -12.94 -21.32
N ILE A 373 24.54 -12.52 -20.09
CA ILE A 373 25.56 -12.56 -19.03
C ILE A 373 25.98 -14.01 -18.74
N GLU A 374 25.03 -14.93 -18.68
CA GLU A 374 25.27 -16.35 -18.42
C GLU A 374 26.18 -17.02 -19.47
N ARG A 375 26.20 -16.52 -20.70
CA ARG A 375 27.12 -17.02 -21.77
C ARG A 375 28.56 -16.60 -21.54
N VAL A 376 28.79 -15.48 -20.84
CA VAL A 376 30.13 -14.92 -20.61
C VAL A 376 30.76 -15.47 -19.33
N VAL A 377 29.93 -15.82 -18.32
CA VAL A 377 30.41 -16.28 -17.02
C VAL A 377 30.72 -17.79 -17.04
N PRO A 378 31.92 -18.23 -16.61
CA PRO A 378 32.28 -19.66 -16.55
C PRO A 378 31.32 -20.47 -15.67
N LYS A 379 30.97 -21.70 -16.10
CA LYS A 379 30.02 -22.59 -15.40
C LYS A 379 30.33 -22.78 -13.92
N HIS A 380 31.62 -23.04 -13.57
CA HIS A 380 32.05 -23.24 -12.19
C HIS A 380 31.77 -22.02 -11.29
N LEU A 381 32.00 -20.81 -11.79
CA LEU A 381 31.75 -19.57 -11.05
C LEU A 381 30.24 -19.36 -10.87
N ARG A 382 29.46 -19.64 -11.90
CA ARG A 382 28.00 -19.55 -11.87
C ARG A 382 27.37 -20.52 -10.85
N GLU A 383 27.82 -21.77 -10.82
CA GLU A 383 27.33 -22.76 -9.85
C GLU A 383 27.72 -22.38 -8.42
N SER A 384 28.93 -21.88 -8.21
CA SER A 384 29.42 -21.42 -6.90
C SER A 384 28.60 -20.24 -6.40
N ILE A 385 28.29 -19.26 -7.28
CA ILE A 385 27.41 -18.12 -6.96
C ILE A 385 25.98 -18.61 -6.70
N SER A 386 25.44 -19.49 -7.56
CA SER A 386 24.07 -19.97 -7.43
C SER A 386 23.78 -20.63 -6.09
N ARG A 387 24.74 -21.44 -5.60
CA ARG A 387 24.65 -22.08 -4.27
C ARG A 387 24.58 -21.09 -3.11
N ARG A 388 25.13 -19.86 -3.26
CA ARG A 388 25.05 -18.82 -2.23
C ARG A 388 23.67 -18.20 -2.11
N PHE A 389 22.89 -18.22 -3.18
CA PHE A 389 21.55 -17.66 -3.28
C PHE A 389 20.44 -18.72 -3.24
N GLU A 390 20.77 -19.96 -2.90
CA GLU A 390 19.77 -21.01 -2.68
C GLU A 390 19.03 -20.69 -1.38
N TYR A 391 17.70 -20.45 -1.50
CA TYR A 391 16.86 -20.10 -0.36
C TYR A 391 16.64 -21.32 0.53
N GLU A 392 16.83 -21.15 1.79
CA GLU A 392 16.52 -22.12 2.82
C GLU A 392 16.04 -21.36 4.06
N ASP A 393 14.84 -21.65 4.52
CA ASP A 393 14.30 -21.08 5.76
C ASP A 393 14.91 -21.82 6.96
N VAL A 394 16.10 -21.37 7.36
CA VAL A 394 16.88 -21.98 8.45
C VAL A 394 16.25 -21.74 9.82
N GLU A 395 15.50 -20.64 9.97
CA GLU A 395 14.94 -20.23 11.26
C GLU A 395 13.49 -20.69 11.45
N HIS A 396 12.81 -21.20 10.43
CA HIS A 396 11.39 -21.56 10.40
C HIS A 396 10.48 -20.50 11.03
N SER A 397 10.87 -19.22 10.87
CA SER A 397 10.30 -18.10 11.60
C SER A 397 8.97 -17.61 11.01
N GLY A 398 8.62 -18.04 9.80
CA GLY A 398 7.49 -17.51 9.04
C GLY A 398 7.58 -15.98 8.79
N ALA A 399 8.80 -15.42 8.81
CA ALA A 399 9.05 -14.01 8.54
C ALA A 399 9.07 -13.78 7.02
N PRO A 400 8.55 -12.65 6.50
CA PRO A 400 8.60 -12.30 5.08
C PRO A 400 10.00 -12.36 4.48
N TYR A 401 11.04 -12.03 5.24
CA TYR A 401 12.45 -12.12 4.87
C TYR A 401 13.38 -12.17 6.10
N ASP A 402 14.63 -12.53 5.89
CA ASP A 402 15.60 -12.72 6.96
C ASP A 402 16.18 -11.41 7.55
N MET A 403 16.86 -11.51 8.69
CA MET A 403 17.46 -10.37 9.40
C MET A 403 18.62 -9.73 8.64
N ILE A 404 19.32 -10.46 7.75
CA ILE A 404 20.40 -9.89 6.92
C ILE A 404 19.80 -8.85 5.96
N ARG A 405 18.72 -9.20 5.26
CA ARG A 405 18.04 -8.27 4.36
C ARG A 405 17.47 -7.07 5.10
N ALA A 406 16.83 -7.30 6.26
CA ALA A 406 16.34 -6.22 7.10
C ALA A 406 17.44 -5.22 7.49
N THR A 407 18.61 -5.73 7.87
CA THR A 407 19.78 -4.89 8.20
C THR A 407 20.23 -4.07 6.99
N VAL A 408 20.34 -4.70 5.82
CA VAL A 408 20.72 -4.02 4.56
C VAL A 408 19.70 -2.92 4.22
N ASN A 409 18.41 -3.23 4.27
CA ASN A 409 17.37 -2.26 3.96
C ASN A 409 17.46 -1.02 4.86
N LEU A 410 17.49 -1.21 6.17
CA LEU A 410 17.54 -0.10 7.14
C LEU A 410 18.82 0.72 7.02
N THR A 411 19.98 0.02 6.95
CA THR A 411 21.27 0.72 6.89
C THR A 411 21.42 1.51 5.60
N THR A 412 21.13 0.88 4.45
CA THR A 412 21.28 1.53 3.14
C THR A 412 20.31 2.73 3.00
N SER A 413 19.05 2.55 3.41
CA SER A 413 18.07 3.65 3.37
C SER A 413 18.46 4.80 4.29
N ALA A 414 18.84 4.51 5.54
CA ALA A 414 19.26 5.54 6.48
C ALA A 414 20.49 6.31 5.97
N LEU A 415 21.46 5.64 5.36
CA LEU A 415 22.63 6.25 4.76
C LEU A 415 22.29 7.21 3.61
N LEU A 416 21.47 6.75 2.67
CA LEU A 416 21.09 7.55 1.50
C LEU A 416 20.31 8.79 1.91
N ILE A 417 19.34 8.65 2.83
CA ILE A 417 18.51 9.76 3.31
C ILE A 417 19.37 10.75 4.10
N ALA A 418 20.19 10.27 5.05
CA ALA A 418 21.05 11.13 5.86
C ALA A 418 22.08 11.87 5.01
N MET A 419 22.64 11.22 3.96
CA MET A 419 23.54 11.86 3.01
C MET A 419 22.84 13.00 2.27
N ALA A 420 21.63 12.77 1.75
CA ALA A 420 20.87 13.80 1.04
C ALA A 420 20.46 14.96 1.95
N THR A 421 19.98 14.66 3.15
CA THR A 421 19.64 15.69 4.16
C THR A 421 20.86 16.55 4.50
N SER A 422 22.04 15.91 4.61
CA SER A 422 23.29 16.67 4.85
C SER A 422 23.68 17.60 3.72
N LEU A 423 23.24 17.34 2.50
CA LEU A 423 23.42 18.17 1.31
C LEU A 423 22.26 19.18 1.13
N LYS A 424 21.33 19.25 2.08
CA LYS A 424 20.08 20.04 2.02
C LYS A 424 19.22 19.74 0.77
N LEU A 425 19.29 18.51 0.27
CA LEU A 425 18.48 18.04 -0.83
C LEU A 425 17.26 17.29 -0.26
N PRO A 426 16.05 17.83 -0.41
CA PRO A 426 14.83 17.11 0.00
C PRO A 426 14.66 15.90 -0.89
N LEU A 427 14.63 14.72 -0.27
CA LEU A 427 14.34 13.45 -0.92
C LEU A 427 13.02 12.89 -0.42
N SER A 428 12.43 12.02 -1.22
CA SER A 428 11.34 11.17 -0.74
C SER A 428 11.88 9.98 0.04
N THR A 429 11.70 9.98 1.35
CA THR A 429 12.07 8.85 2.22
C THR A 429 11.35 7.58 1.80
N THR A 430 10.06 7.68 1.43
CA THR A 430 9.25 6.57 0.92
C THR A 430 9.84 5.96 -0.35
N TYR A 431 10.24 6.80 -1.33
CA TYR A 431 10.82 6.29 -2.58
C TYR A 431 12.15 5.58 -2.32
N VAL A 432 13.00 6.16 -1.48
CA VAL A 432 14.30 5.57 -1.15
C VAL A 432 14.12 4.24 -0.43
N CYS A 433 13.30 4.16 0.63
CA CYS A 433 13.09 2.94 1.40
C CYS A 433 12.45 1.84 0.56
N PHE A 434 11.40 2.16 -0.18
CA PHE A 434 10.72 1.21 -1.06
C PHE A 434 11.67 0.66 -2.14
N MET A 435 12.45 1.52 -2.79
CA MET A 435 13.35 1.09 -3.86
C MET A 435 14.56 0.32 -3.34
N VAL A 436 15.08 0.63 -2.15
CA VAL A 436 16.10 -0.19 -1.49
C VAL A 436 15.54 -1.58 -1.16
N ALA A 437 14.31 -1.66 -0.62
CA ALA A 437 13.64 -2.94 -0.33
C ALA A 437 13.39 -3.76 -1.61
N MET A 438 12.98 -3.12 -2.70
CA MET A 438 12.79 -3.79 -3.99
C MET A 438 14.12 -4.25 -4.59
N GLY A 439 15.16 -3.41 -4.56
CA GLY A 439 16.50 -3.77 -5.04
C GLY A 439 17.10 -4.93 -4.23
N SER A 440 16.98 -4.91 -2.92
CA SER A 440 17.46 -5.99 -2.05
C SER A 440 16.69 -7.30 -2.28
N SER A 441 15.37 -7.24 -2.48
CA SER A 441 14.56 -8.43 -2.77
C SER A 441 14.90 -9.04 -4.14
N LEU A 442 15.18 -8.20 -5.14
CA LEU A 442 15.67 -8.66 -6.45
C LEU A 442 17.03 -9.35 -6.33
N ALA A 443 17.98 -8.73 -5.60
CA ALA A 443 19.31 -9.31 -5.38
C ALA A 443 19.24 -10.65 -4.65
N ASP A 444 18.29 -10.81 -3.74
CA ASP A 444 18.04 -12.03 -2.97
C ASP A 444 17.30 -13.12 -3.75
N ARG A 445 17.05 -12.89 -5.05
CA ARG A 445 16.27 -13.78 -5.93
C ARG A 445 14.87 -14.07 -5.42
N ALA A 446 14.28 -13.16 -4.64
CA ALA A 446 12.90 -13.27 -4.22
C ALA A 446 11.91 -13.16 -5.39
N TRP A 447 12.34 -12.59 -6.52
CA TRP A 447 11.55 -12.48 -7.75
C TRP A 447 11.73 -13.73 -8.63
N GLY A 448 11.17 -14.84 -8.16
CA GLY A 448 11.19 -16.12 -8.86
C GLY A 448 10.38 -16.09 -10.16
N ARG A 449 10.51 -17.16 -10.97
CA ARG A 449 9.85 -17.27 -12.28
C ARG A 449 8.34 -17.09 -12.20
N GLU A 450 7.71 -17.59 -11.14
CA GLU A 450 6.25 -17.57 -10.94
C GLU A 450 5.75 -16.20 -10.45
N SER A 451 6.56 -15.47 -9.69
CA SER A 451 6.14 -14.21 -9.04
C SER A 451 6.65 -12.94 -9.73
N ALA A 452 7.73 -13.02 -10.53
CA ALA A 452 8.40 -11.85 -11.10
C ALA A 452 7.46 -10.89 -11.86
N VAL A 453 6.54 -11.42 -12.68
CA VAL A 453 5.61 -10.60 -13.49
C VAL A 453 4.65 -9.82 -12.57
N TYR A 454 4.14 -10.46 -11.53
CA TYR A 454 3.19 -9.86 -10.58
C TYR A 454 3.87 -8.82 -9.69
N ARG A 455 5.11 -9.12 -9.21
CA ARG A 455 5.90 -8.19 -8.40
C ARG A 455 6.29 -6.94 -9.19
N ILE A 456 6.76 -7.09 -10.42
CA ILE A 456 7.03 -5.95 -11.30
C ILE A 456 5.76 -5.15 -11.57
N SER A 457 4.61 -5.82 -11.77
CA SER A 457 3.34 -5.12 -11.92
C SER A 457 2.99 -4.32 -10.67
N GLY A 458 3.16 -4.88 -9.47
CA GLY A 458 2.94 -4.20 -8.20
C GLY A 458 3.86 -2.99 -8.03
N VAL A 459 5.17 -3.16 -8.24
CA VAL A 459 6.15 -2.07 -8.20
C VAL A 459 5.79 -0.95 -9.19
N MET A 460 5.41 -1.31 -10.42
CA MET A 460 4.99 -0.32 -11.42
C MET A 460 3.69 0.40 -11.02
N THR A 461 2.76 -0.28 -10.36
CA THR A 461 1.54 0.35 -9.82
C THR A 461 1.88 1.38 -8.74
N VAL A 462 2.80 1.07 -7.83
CA VAL A 462 3.28 2.01 -6.81
C VAL A 462 3.99 3.19 -7.46
N VAL A 463 4.91 2.94 -8.39
CA VAL A 463 5.62 4.00 -9.14
C VAL A 463 4.65 4.87 -9.93
N ALA A 464 3.65 4.30 -10.62
CA ALA A 464 2.60 5.06 -11.28
C ALA A 464 1.80 5.92 -10.28
N GLY A 465 1.51 5.39 -9.09
CA GLY A 465 0.91 6.12 -7.98
C GLY A 465 1.71 7.38 -7.61
N TRP A 466 3.04 7.31 -7.63
CA TRP A 466 3.91 8.46 -7.35
C TRP A 466 3.74 9.61 -8.36
N PHE A 467 3.63 9.28 -9.65
CA PHE A 467 3.34 10.30 -10.68
C PHE A 467 1.94 10.89 -10.51
N ILE A 468 0.96 10.05 -10.15
CA ILE A 468 -0.42 10.50 -9.86
C ILE A 468 -0.42 11.41 -8.62
N THR A 469 0.39 11.12 -7.60
CA THR A 469 0.55 12.00 -6.42
C THR A 469 1.08 13.38 -6.83
N ALA A 470 2.13 13.42 -7.65
CA ALA A 470 2.70 14.66 -8.12
C ALA A 470 1.69 15.49 -8.92
N LEU A 471 1.07 14.89 -9.92
CA LEU A 471 0.07 15.54 -10.76
C LEU A 471 -1.19 15.93 -9.95
N GLY A 472 -1.70 15.04 -9.11
CA GLY A 472 -2.86 15.27 -8.26
C GLY A 472 -2.62 16.40 -7.26
N GLY A 473 -1.45 16.39 -6.57
CA GLY A 473 -1.04 17.47 -5.66
C GLY A 473 -0.99 18.81 -6.36
N PHE A 474 -0.35 18.86 -7.52
CA PHE A 474 -0.29 20.06 -8.35
C PHE A 474 -1.68 20.57 -8.74
N LEU A 475 -2.54 19.70 -9.32
CA LEU A 475 -3.86 20.09 -9.82
C LEU A 475 -4.80 20.52 -8.69
N ILE A 476 -4.84 19.78 -7.58
CA ILE A 476 -5.71 20.12 -6.44
C ILE A 476 -5.27 21.45 -5.85
N ALA A 477 -3.97 21.65 -5.60
CA ALA A 477 -3.46 22.89 -5.04
C ALA A 477 -3.64 24.08 -6.01
N PHE A 478 -3.51 23.86 -7.31
CA PHE A 478 -3.78 24.86 -8.33
C PHE A 478 -5.24 25.32 -8.32
N VAL A 479 -6.18 24.36 -8.32
CA VAL A 479 -7.62 24.70 -8.33
C VAL A 479 -8.02 25.35 -7.00
N VAL A 480 -7.56 24.81 -5.87
CA VAL A 480 -7.86 25.39 -4.54
C VAL A 480 -7.22 26.76 -4.39
N GLY A 481 -5.98 26.96 -4.87
CA GLY A 481 -5.30 28.26 -4.88
C GLY A 481 -6.07 29.32 -5.69
N LEU A 482 -6.51 28.96 -6.90
CA LEU A 482 -7.38 29.86 -7.71
C LEU A 482 -8.69 30.16 -7.00
N ALA A 483 -9.35 29.15 -6.45
CA ALA A 483 -10.62 29.33 -5.73
C ALA A 483 -10.46 30.27 -4.52
N LEU A 484 -9.35 30.15 -3.76
CA LEU A 484 -9.09 30.99 -2.60
C LEU A 484 -8.78 32.43 -3.00
N ILE A 485 -7.95 32.66 -4.04
CA ILE A 485 -7.52 34.02 -4.39
C ILE A 485 -8.62 34.82 -5.11
N TYR A 486 -9.44 34.16 -5.96
CA TYR A 486 -10.57 34.83 -6.63
C TYR A 486 -11.82 34.90 -5.76
N GLY A 487 -12.09 33.83 -5.00
CA GLY A 487 -13.33 33.71 -4.21
C GLY A 487 -13.25 34.33 -2.82
N GLY A 488 -12.03 34.70 -2.35
CA GLY A 488 -11.82 35.37 -1.05
C GLY A 488 -12.43 34.62 0.15
N THR A 489 -13.03 35.37 1.08
CA THR A 489 -13.60 34.83 2.32
C THR A 489 -14.69 33.74 2.11
N PRO A 490 -15.65 33.86 1.17
CA PRO A 490 -16.64 32.80 0.93
C PRO A 490 -16.01 31.47 0.51
N ALA A 491 -15.06 31.51 -0.42
CA ALA A 491 -14.34 30.30 -0.86
C ALA A 491 -13.53 29.67 0.28
N PHE A 492 -12.85 30.49 1.08
CA PHE A 492 -12.14 30.02 2.26
C PHE A 492 -13.03 29.24 3.24
N ILE A 493 -14.24 29.74 3.55
CA ILE A 493 -15.18 29.07 4.46
C ILE A 493 -15.63 27.73 3.86
N VAL A 494 -16.04 27.75 2.57
CA VAL A 494 -16.53 26.53 1.89
C VAL A 494 -15.45 25.45 1.83
N ILE A 495 -14.23 25.81 1.45
CA ILE A 495 -13.11 24.86 1.32
C ILE A 495 -12.72 24.31 2.69
N THR A 496 -12.70 25.16 3.73
CA THR A 496 -12.43 24.73 5.13
C THR A 496 -13.46 23.72 5.62
N LEU A 497 -14.75 23.98 5.40
CA LEU A 497 -15.82 23.07 5.79
C LEU A 497 -15.77 21.76 4.98
N LEU A 498 -15.49 21.82 3.69
CA LEU A 498 -15.34 20.65 2.83
C LEU A 498 -14.17 19.77 3.27
N CYS A 499 -12.99 20.36 3.53
CA CYS A 499 -11.82 19.63 4.03
C CYS A 499 -12.10 19.01 5.39
N GLY A 500 -12.69 19.74 6.33
CA GLY A 500 -13.10 19.23 7.64
C GLY A 500 -14.08 18.04 7.52
N TYR A 501 -15.08 18.15 6.66
CA TYR A 501 -16.01 17.06 6.38
C TYR A 501 -15.31 15.82 5.83
N MET A 502 -14.41 16.00 4.84
CA MET A 502 -13.68 14.88 4.23
C MET A 502 -12.80 14.14 5.26
N LEU A 503 -12.07 14.87 6.10
CA LEU A 503 -11.23 14.30 7.15
C LEU A 503 -12.05 13.56 8.22
N ILE A 504 -13.18 14.11 8.65
CA ILE A 504 -14.07 13.47 9.62
C ILE A 504 -14.69 12.21 8.99
N HIS A 505 -15.18 12.30 7.76
CA HIS A 505 -15.80 11.18 7.05
C HIS A 505 -14.80 10.02 6.84
N SER A 506 -13.57 10.33 6.42
CA SER A 506 -12.54 9.32 6.16
C SER A 506 -12.06 8.62 7.44
N ASN A 507 -11.94 9.34 8.55
CA ASN A 507 -11.34 8.79 9.76
C ASN A 507 -12.35 8.25 10.79
N PHE A 508 -13.58 8.78 10.82
CA PHE A 508 -14.57 8.44 11.86
C PHE A 508 -15.85 7.81 11.33
N LEU A 509 -16.30 8.15 10.11
CA LEU A 509 -17.59 7.68 9.59
C LEU A 509 -17.44 6.50 8.62
N LYS A 510 -16.31 6.33 7.97
CA LYS A 510 -16.04 5.14 7.18
C LYS A 510 -15.79 3.99 8.16
N LYS A 511 -16.83 3.18 8.45
CA LYS A 511 -16.61 1.85 9.03
C LYS A 511 -15.63 1.15 8.11
N ASP A 512 -14.47 0.84 8.62
CA ASP A 512 -13.57 -0.10 7.98
C ASP A 512 -14.45 -1.32 7.62
N LYS A 513 -14.60 -1.60 6.34
CA LYS A 513 -14.75 -2.99 5.95
C LYS A 513 -13.44 -3.60 6.42
N GLU A 514 -13.44 -4.14 7.62
CA GLU A 514 -12.40 -5.01 8.08
C GLU A 514 -12.16 -5.99 6.93
N SER A 515 -11.08 -5.80 6.21
CA SER A 515 -10.35 -6.94 5.70
C SER A 515 -10.21 -7.78 6.95
N ALA A 516 -10.92 -8.88 7.00
CA ALA A 516 -10.78 -9.84 8.07
C ALA A 516 -9.29 -10.22 8.02
N ILE A 517 -8.47 -9.48 8.74
CA ILE A 517 -7.18 -9.96 9.21
C ILE A 517 -7.60 -11.20 9.94
N VAL A 518 -7.36 -12.34 9.32
CA VAL A 518 -7.37 -13.62 10.00
C VAL A 518 -6.45 -13.41 11.18
N LYS A 519 -7.03 -13.05 12.34
CA LYS A 519 -6.34 -13.15 13.61
C LYS A 519 -5.79 -14.56 13.58
N GLU A 520 -4.46 -14.69 13.66
CA GLU A 520 -3.82 -15.94 14.02
C GLU A 520 -4.32 -16.32 15.43
N HIS A 521 -5.55 -16.82 15.48
CA HIS A 521 -5.96 -17.72 16.54
C HIS A 521 -5.30 -19.05 16.16
N GLU A 522 -4.82 -19.75 17.15
CA GLU A 522 -4.55 -21.20 17.05
C GLU A 522 -5.88 -21.88 16.75
N ASP A 523 -6.34 -21.80 15.48
CA ASP A 523 -7.56 -22.45 15.03
C ASP A 523 -7.33 -23.95 15.14
N THR A 524 -8.13 -24.58 15.93
CA THR A 524 -8.21 -26.05 15.95
C THR A 524 -8.79 -26.54 14.62
N ASN A 525 -8.60 -27.82 14.29
CA ASN A 525 -9.22 -28.39 13.09
C ASN A 525 -10.75 -28.22 13.09
N GLU A 526 -11.38 -28.19 14.26
CA GLU A 526 -12.82 -27.95 14.43
C GLU A 526 -13.21 -26.52 14.04
N ASP A 527 -12.38 -25.52 14.35
CA ASP A 527 -12.61 -24.12 13.96
C ASP A 527 -12.49 -23.94 12.44
N ILE A 528 -11.54 -24.62 11.79
CA ILE A 528 -11.37 -24.60 10.33
C ILE A 528 -12.61 -25.17 9.64
N ILE A 529 -13.18 -26.26 10.16
CA ILE A 529 -14.41 -26.88 9.64
C ILE A 529 -15.60 -25.94 9.79
N ALA A 530 -15.80 -25.41 11.00
CA ALA A 530 -16.91 -24.51 11.29
C ALA A 530 -16.86 -23.25 10.40
N ASN A 531 -15.70 -22.64 10.28
CA ASN A 531 -15.49 -21.46 9.45
C ASN A 531 -15.75 -21.74 7.97
N LEU A 532 -15.27 -22.88 7.43
CA LEU A 532 -15.51 -23.25 6.03
C LEU A 532 -17.00 -23.54 5.77
N ARG A 533 -17.66 -24.28 6.65
CA ARG A 533 -19.09 -24.58 6.56
C ARG A 533 -19.93 -23.30 6.55
N ASP A 534 -19.69 -22.42 7.51
CA ASP A 534 -20.44 -21.16 7.64
C ASP A 534 -20.22 -20.24 6.43
N GLU A 535 -19.01 -20.23 5.87
CA GLU A 535 -18.71 -19.50 4.64
C GLU A 535 -19.41 -20.09 3.42
N VAL A 536 -19.40 -21.41 3.26
CA VAL A 536 -20.12 -22.11 2.19
C VAL A 536 -21.61 -21.78 2.25
N CYS A 537 -22.24 -21.92 3.43
CA CYS A 537 -23.64 -21.60 3.62
C CYS A 537 -23.96 -20.14 3.29
N ARG A 538 -23.15 -19.21 3.78
CA ARG A 538 -23.32 -17.79 3.50
C ARG A 538 -23.16 -17.46 2.01
N THR A 539 -22.18 -18.06 1.36
CA THR A 539 -21.93 -17.84 -0.08
C THR A 539 -23.09 -18.37 -0.92
N MET A 540 -23.63 -19.54 -0.58
CA MET A 540 -24.78 -20.11 -1.27
C MET A 540 -26.04 -19.27 -1.07
N GLU A 541 -26.32 -18.78 0.14
CA GLU A 541 -27.45 -17.86 0.41
C GLU A 541 -27.31 -16.54 -0.37
N CYS A 542 -26.11 -15.96 -0.41
CA CYS A 542 -25.84 -14.77 -1.21
C CYS A 542 -26.03 -15.05 -2.71
N ALA A 543 -25.52 -16.18 -3.20
CA ALA A 543 -25.64 -16.57 -4.61
C ALA A 543 -27.10 -16.76 -5.03
N THR A 544 -27.91 -17.43 -4.22
CA THR A 544 -29.36 -17.59 -4.47
C THR A 544 -30.05 -16.24 -4.57
N LYS A 545 -29.79 -15.34 -3.64
CA LYS A 545 -30.37 -14.00 -3.60
C LYS A 545 -29.94 -13.14 -4.80
N ILE A 546 -28.67 -13.20 -5.21
CA ILE A 546 -28.17 -12.48 -6.37
C ILE A 546 -28.80 -13.04 -7.65
N TYR A 547 -28.92 -14.36 -7.77
CA TYR A 547 -29.50 -15.03 -8.91
C TYR A 547 -30.96 -14.62 -9.09
N ASP A 548 -31.80 -14.79 -8.07
CA ASP A 548 -33.21 -14.41 -8.06
C ASP A 548 -33.41 -12.92 -8.44
N ARG A 549 -32.70 -12.02 -7.76
CA ARG A 549 -32.78 -10.58 -8.04
C ARG A 549 -32.34 -10.23 -9.45
N THR A 550 -31.34 -10.92 -9.99
CA THR A 550 -30.87 -10.71 -11.37
C THR A 550 -31.96 -11.07 -12.37
N LEU A 551 -32.60 -12.23 -12.23
CA LEU A 551 -33.70 -12.64 -13.12
C LEU A 551 -34.89 -11.66 -13.06
N ILE A 552 -35.32 -11.31 -11.85
CA ILE A 552 -36.42 -10.34 -11.66
C ILE A 552 -36.05 -8.97 -12.29
N ALA A 553 -34.80 -8.53 -12.13
CA ALA A 553 -34.34 -7.27 -12.67
C ALA A 553 -34.23 -7.27 -14.20
N VAL A 554 -33.87 -8.39 -14.81
CA VAL A 554 -33.88 -8.57 -16.27
C VAL A 554 -35.33 -8.46 -16.78
N PHE A 555 -36.29 -9.12 -16.16
CA PHE A 555 -37.70 -9.06 -16.59
C PHE A 555 -38.31 -7.68 -16.41
N LYS A 556 -37.87 -6.90 -15.42
CA LYS A 556 -38.30 -5.52 -15.16
C LYS A 556 -37.45 -4.47 -15.88
N GLU A 557 -36.47 -4.90 -16.66
CA GLU A 557 -35.46 -4.07 -17.31
C GLU A 557 -34.83 -3.03 -16.37
N ASN A 558 -34.64 -3.43 -15.08
CA ASN A 558 -34.13 -2.54 -14.04
C ASN A 558 -32.61 -2.48 -14.03
N ARG A 559 -32.08 -1.57 -14.83
CA ARG A 559 -30.63 -1.32 -14.99
C ARG A 559 -29.90 -1.04 -13.68
N LYS A 560 -30.53 -0.33 -12.72
CA LYS A 560 -29.90 0.02 -11.44
C LYS A 560 -29.66 -1.22 -10.59
N VAL A 561 -30.69 -2.06 -10.43
CA VAL A 561 -30.59 -3.31 -9.68
C VAL A 561 -29.58 -4.25 -10.32
N LEU A 562 -29.58 -4.40 -11.66
CA LEU A 562 -28.60 -5.23 -12.36
C LEU A 562 -27.16 -4.79 -12.12
N ARG A 563 -26.90 -3.47 -12.10
CA ARG A 563 -25.56 -2.95 -11.76
C ARG A 563 -25.13 -3.32 -10.35
N ASP A 564 -26.07 -3.24 -9.39
CA ASP A 564 -25.77 -3.62 -8.00
C ASP A 564 -25.52 -5.13 -7.92
N MET A 565 -26.28 -5.97 -8.65
CA MET A 565 -26.08 -7.42 -8.71
C MET A 565 -24.74 -7.81 -9.35
N VAL A 566 -24.31 -7.11 -10.40
CA VAL A 566 -22.96 -7.31 -10.98
C VAL A 566 -21.87 -7.01 -9.94
N LYS A 567 -22.04 -5.93 -9.17
CA LYS A 567 -21.07 -5.59 -8.12
C LYS A 567 -21.04 -6.67 -7.02
N GLU A 568 -22.22 -7.06 -6.50
CA GLU A 568 -22.33 -8.07 -5.45
C GLU A 568 -21.78 -9.43 -5.93
N SER A 569 -22.06 -9.85 -7.18
CA SER A 569 -21.54 -11.11 -7.72
C SER A 569 -20.02 -11.07 -7.94
N ASN A 570 -19.48 -9.94 -8.40
CA ASN A 570 -18.03 -9.75 -8.50
C ASN A 570 -17.35 -9.81 -7.12
N ASP A 571 -17.90 -9.10 -6.12
CA ASP A 571 -17.37 -9.12 -4.75
C ASP A 571 -17.37 -10.55 -4.19
N LEU A 572 -18.45 -11.31 -4.41
CA LEU A 572 -18.56 -12.70 -3.98
C LEU A 572 -17.54 -13.60 -4.70
N PHE A 573 -17.36 -13.44 -6.00
CA PHE A 573 -16.36 -14.18 -6.77
C PHE A 573 -14.93 -13.85 -6.33
N TYR A 574 -14.62 -12.56 -6.10
CA TYR A 574 -13.29 -12.17 -5.65
C TYR A 574 -12.97 -12.70 -4.25
N GLN A 575 -13.92 -12.69 -3.31
CA GLN A 575 -13.77 -13.30 -1.99
C GLN A 575 -13.48 -14.81 -2.08
N SER A 576 -14.26 -15.52 -2.88
CA SER A 576 -14.07 -16.96 -3.11
C SER A 576 -12.72 -17.27 -3.80
N ARG A 577 -12.32 -16.44 -4.75
CA ARG A 577 -11.03 -16.52 -5.44
C ARG A 577 -9.85 -16.22 -4.51
N GLU A 578 -9.95 -15.23 -3.65
CA GLU A 578 -8.94 -14.90 -2.66
C GLU A 578 -8.69 -16.07 -1.71
N ARG A 579 -9.76 -16.73 -1.25
CA ARG A 579 -9.63 -17.95 -0.45
C ARG A 579 -8.93 -19.07 -1.19
N LYS A 580 -9.19 -19.24 -2.48
CA LYS A 580 -8.48 -20.23 -3.31
C LYS A 580 -6.97 -19.96 -3.37
N TYR A 581 -6.55 -18.70 -3.40
CA TYR A 581 -5.13 -18.34 -3.40
C TYR A 581 -4.49 -18.36 -1.99
N SER A 582 -5.28 -18.26 -0.92
CA SER A 582 -4.80 -18.33 0.47
C SER A 582 -4.85 -19.73 1.09
N LEU A 583 -4.96 -20.80 0.28
CA LEU A 583 -5.07 -22.18 0.74
C LEU A 583 -3.86 -22.70 1.52
N LEU A 584 -2.64 -22.28 1.17
CA LEU A 584 -1.39 -22.87 1.68
C LEU A 584 -1.24 -22.83 3.20
N PRO A 585 -1.56 -21.73 3.92
CA PRO A 585 -1.47 -21.71 5.38
C PRO A 585 -2.40 -22.73 6.04
N THR A 586 -3.66 -22.83 5.55
CA THR A 586 -4.65 -23.76 6.07
C THR A 586 -4.28 -25.21 5.78
N LEU A 587 -3.74 -25.48 4.57
CA LEU A 587 -3.26 -26.81 4.22
C LEU A 587 -2.09 -27.26 5.08
N LYS A 588 -1.17 -26.37 5.44
CA LYS A 588 -0.07 -26.67 6.38
C LYS A 588 -0.58 -27.07 7.75
N LYS A 589 -1.66 -26.44 8.25
CA LYS A 589 -2.30 -26.80 9.52
C LYS A 589 -3.00 -28.17 9.43
N LEU A 590 -3.65 -28.47 8.29
CA LEU A 590 -4.32 -29.74 8.05
C LEU A 590 -3.35 -30.90 7.75
N GLN A 591 -2.11 -30.66 7.36
CA GLN A 591 -1.08 -31.69 7.06
C GLN A 591 -0.64 -32.52 8.27
N GLY A 592 -1.00 -32.14 9.51
CA GLY A 592 -0.89 -33.01 10.69
C GLY A 592 -1.90 -34.17 10.70
N GLY A 593 -2.82 -34.23 9.70
CA GLY A 593 -3.85 -35.26 9.51
C GLY A 593 -3.66 -36.04 8.19
N ASP A 594 -4.71 -36.78 7.79
CA ASP A 594 -4.69 -37.54 6.54
C ASP A 594 -4.61 -36.62 5.29
N VAL A 595 -3.79 -36.98 4.30
CA VAL A 595 -3.64 -36.28 3.01
C VAL A 595 -4.99 -36.11 2.29
N ASN A 596 -5.92 -37.05 2.47
CA ASN A 596 -7.26 -36.99 1.90
C ASN A 596 -8.06 -35.78 2.43
N THR A 597 -7.91 -35.42 3.69
CA THR A 597 -8.59 -34.27 4.29
C THR A 597 -8.19 -32.96 3.61
N ALA A 598 -6.90 -32.76 3.37
CA ALA A 598 -6.39 -31.60 2.64
C ALA A 598 -6.93 -31.56 1.19
N HIS A 599 -7.01 -32.73 0.53
CA HIS A 599 -7.56 -32.85 -0.81
C HIS A 599 -9.03 -32.40 -0.89
N TYR A 600 -9.88 -32.88 0.03
CA TYR A 600 -11.29 -32.48 0.04
C TYR A 600 -11.50 -31.01 0.40
N TYR A 601 -10.67 -30.45 1.28
CA TYR A 601 -10.69 -29.01 1.56
C TYR A 601 -10.44 -28.18 0.30
N VAL A 602 -9.42 -28.54 -0.48
CA VAL A 602 -9.11 -27.87 -1.77
C VAL A 602 -10.29 -27.98 -2.73
N GLN A 603 -10.92 -29.16 -2.83
CA GLN A 603 -12.07 -29.36 -3.71
C GLN A 603 -13.26 -28.48 -3.31
N VAL A 604 -13.58 -28.36 -2.02
CA VAL A 604 -14.68 -27.50 -1.56
C VAL A 604 -14.44 -26.05 -1.96
N VAL A 605 -13.23 -25.53 -1.74
CA VAL A 605 -12.88 -24.16 -2.11
C VAL A 605 -12.89 -23.95 -3.62
N ASP A 606 -12.45 -24.95 -4.39
CA ASP A 606 -12.44 -24.87 -5.86
C ASP A 606 -13.86 -24.84 -6.44
N TYR A 607 -14.74 -25.74 -5.98
CA TYR A 607 -16.14 -25.74 -6.42
C TYR A 607 -16.91 -24.49 -6.00
N LEU A 608 -16.59 -23.92 -4.82
CA LEU A 608 -17.18 -22.66 -4.39
C LEU A 608 -16.79 -21.52 -5.33
N ASN A 609 -15.51 -21.47 -5.73
CA ASN A 609 -15.03 -20.49 -6.70
C ASN A 609 -15.67 -20.66 -8.08
N GLU A 610 -15.81 -21.88 -8.59
CA GLU A 610 -16.44 -22.13 -9.88
C GLU A 610 -17.95 -21.82 -9.86
N MET A 611 -18.65 -22.07 -8.74
CA MET A 611 -20.06 -21.67 -8.55
C MET A 611 -20.23 -20.16 -8.61
N THR A 612 -19.41 -19.42 -7.88
CA THR A 612 -19.48 -17.94 -7.88
C THR A 612 -19.09 -17.34 -9.23
N LYS A 613 -18.19 -17.98 -9.97
CA LYS A 613 -17.82 -17.60 -11.32
C LYS A 613 -18.97 -17.79 -12.31
N ALA A 614 -19.70 -18.93 -12.24
CA ALA A 614 -20.90 -19.15 -13.04
C ALA A 614 -21.96 -18.06 -12.80
N LEU A 615 -22.17 -17.67 -11.51
CA LEU A 615 -23.07 -16.58 -11.18
C LEU A 615 -22.63 -15.23 -11.81
N MET A 616 -21.35 -14.93 -11.80
CA MET A 616 -20.81 -13.72 -12.47
C MET A 616 -21.06 -13.78 -13.99
N HIS A 617 -20.96 -14.94 -14.61
CA HIS A 617 -21.26 -15.14 -16.03
C HIS A 617 -22.77 -15.03 -16.35
N ILE A 618 -23.64 -15.03 -15.36
CA ILE A 618 -25.07 -14.71 -15.51
C ILE A 618 -25.31 -13.21 -15.33
N THR A 619 -24.81 -12.64 -14.24
CA THR A 619 -25.12 -11.24 -13.87
C THR A 619 -24.59 -10.21 -14.85
N ARG A 620 -23.36 -10.42 -15.33
CA ARG A 620 -22.70 -9.48 -16.23
C ARG A 620 -23.35 -9.41 -17.63
N PRO A 621 -23.59 -10.52 -18.36
CA PRO A 621 -24.32 -10.48 -19.62
C PRO A 621 -25.74 -9.94 -19.47
N ALA A 622 -26.43 -10.25 -18.36
CA ALA A 622 -27.74 -9.73 -18.04
C ALA A 622 -27.73 -8.19 -17.93
N PHE A 623 -26.76 -7.64 -17.23
CA PHE A 623 -26.58 -6.18 -17.12
C PHE A 623 -26.22 -5.57 -18.49
N GLU A 624 -25.24 -6.14 -19.22
CA GLU A 624 -24.79 -5.64 -20.51
C GLU A 624 -25.94 -5.63 -21.55
N HIS A 625 -26.81 -6.64 -21.52
CA HIS A 625 -27.97 -6.72 -22.39
C HIS A 625 -28.94 -5.54 -22.18
N ILE A 626 -29.29 -5.24 -20.94
CA ILE A 626 -30.21 -4.15 -20.59
C ILE A 626 -29.51 -2.79 -20.72
N ASP A 627 -28.22 -2.70 -20.37
CA ASP A 627 -27.44 -1.46 -20.50
C ASP A 627 -27.27 -1.03 -21.97
N ASN A 628 -27.18 -1.98 -22.89
CA ASN A 628 -27.13 -1.76 -24.34
C ASN A 628 -28.53 -1.60 -24.97
N ASN A 629 -29.58 -1.57 -24.17
CA ASN A 629 -30.98 -1.34 -24.61
C ASN A 629 -31.45 -2.40 -25.63
N HIS A 630 -30.99 -3.66 -25.47
CA HIS A 630 -31.49 -4.77 -26.28
C HIS A 630 -32.91 -5.14 -25.87
N GLU A 631 -33.63 -5.75 -26.78
CA GLU A 631 -35.02 -6.21 -26.54
C GLU A 631 -35.04 -7.23 -25.40
N GLY A 632 -35.98 -7.06 -24.46
CA GLY A 632 -36.15 -7.92 -23.30
C GLY A 632 -36.52 -9.36 -23.64
N LEU A 633 -36.46 -10.23 -22.66
CA LEU A 633 -36.88 -11.63 -22.80
C LEU A 633 -38.38 -11.75 -23.02
N SER A 634 -38.79 -12.70 -23.84
CA SER A 634 -40.21 -13.01 -24.07
C SER A 634 -40.91 -13.49 -22.80
N LYS A 635 -42.25 -13.42 -22.77
CA LYS A 635 -43.01 -13.91 -21.62
C LYS A 635 -42.88 -15.43 -21.40
N GLU A 636 -42.57 -16.17 -22.46
CA GLU A 636 -42.31 -17.62 -22.38
C GLU A 636 -40.94 -17.90 -21.77
N GLN A 637 -39.92 -17.22 -22.28
CA GLN A 637 -38.56 -17.28 -21.72
C GLN A 637 -38.52 -16.87 -20.23
N ALA A 638 -39.28 -15.81 -19.88
CA ALA A 638 -39.36 -15.36 -18.49
C ALA A 638 -40.05 -16.39 -17.58
N ARG A 639 -41.09 -17.09 -18.06
CA ARG A 639 -41.80 -18.12 -17.31
C ARG A 639 -40.88 -19.33 -17.08
N ASP A 640 -40.19 -19.79 -18.11
CA ASP A 640 -39.24 -20.90 -18.03
C ASP A 640 -38.15 -20.60 -16.99
N LEU A 641 -37.53 -19.39 -17.04
CA LEU A 641 -36.50 -18.99 -16.11
C LEU A 641 -37.01 -18.82 -14.67
N MET A 642 -38.26 -18.39 -14.44
CA MET A 642 -38.82 -18.32 -13.09
C MET A 642 -39.06 -19.68 -12.48
N SER A 643 -39.55 -20.66 -13.26
CA SER A 643 -39.67 -22.05 -12.80
C SER A 643 -38.31 -22.64 -12.40
N ILE A 644 -37.30 -22.41 -13.25
CA ILE A 644 -35.89 -22.82 -12.98
C ILE A 644 -35.34 -22.13 -11.74
N ASN A 645 -35.68 -20.85 -11.49
CA ASN A 645 -35.28 -20.12 -10.29
C ASN A 645 -35.82 -20.77 -9.01
N ASP A 646 -37.10 -21.15 -9.02
CA ASP A 646 -37.75 -21.80 -7.88
C ASP A 646 -37.08 -23.16 -7.56
N ASP A 647 -36.72 -23.93 -8.60
CA ASP A 647 -36.00 -25.19 -8.47
C ASP A 647 -34.59 -24.99 -7.89
N VAL A 648 -33.86 -24.00 -8.37
CA VAL A 648 -32.51 -23.61 -7.87
C VAL A 648 -32.58 -23.20 -6.40
N GLU A 649 -33.56 -22.36 -6.03
CA GLU A 649 -33.76 -21.94 -4.65
C GLU A 649 -34.04 -23.14 -3.74
N SER A 650 -34.89 -24.05 -4.19
CA SER A 650 -35.22 -25.26 -3.44
C SER A 650 -34.00 -26.18 -3.21
N ILE A 651 -33.20 -26.43 -4.27
CA ILE A 651 -31.97 -27.20 -4.18
C ILE A 651 -30.98 -26.56 -3.19
N TYR A 652 -30.77 -25.27 -3.28
CA TYR A 652 -29.82 -24.57 -2.40
C TYR A 652 -30.27 -24.51 -0.96
N ARG A 653 -31.56 -24.42 -0.72
CA ARG A 653 -32.17 -24.52 0.62
C ARG A 653 -31.88 -25.88 1.25
N HIS A 654 -32.08 -26.97 0.52
CA HIS A 654 -31.80 -28.34 1.00
C HIS A 654 -30.30 -28.53 1.27
N ILE A 655 -29.42 -28.07 0.38
CA ILE A 655 -27.98 -28.15 0.58
C ILE A 655 -27.57 -27.36 1.85
N ASN A 656 -28.08 -26.15 2.04
CA ASN A 656 -27.76 -25.34 3.22
C ASN A 656 -28.26 -25.99 4.53
N LEU A 657 -29.43 -26.59 4.53
CA LEU A 657 -29.93 -27.31 5.70
C LEU A 657 -29.01 -28.49 6.07
N MET A 658 -28.65 -29.32 5.09
CA MET A 658 -27.72 -30.44 5.31
C MET A 658 -26.36 -30.00 5.84
N LEU A 659 -25.80 -28.88 5.30
CA LEU A 659 -24.52 -28.35 5.75
C LEU A 659 -24.60 -27.80 7.18
N ARG A 660 -25.71 -27.14 7.56
CA ARG A 660 -25.89 -26.56 8.89
C ARG A 660 -26.12 -27.63 9.96
N GLU A 661 -26.94 -28.63 9.65
CA GLU A 661 -27.28 -29.70 10.56
C GLU A 661 -26.20 -30.79 10.61
N GLY A 662 -25.34 -30.86 9.60
CA GLY A 662 -24.32 -31.89 9.46
C GLY A 662 -24.93 -33.27 9.08
N ASP A 663 -26.20 -33.30 8.70
CA ASP A 663 -26.91 -34.52 8.28
C ASP A 663 -27.00 -34.58 6.75
N PHE A 664 -26.38 -35.59 6.18
CA PHE A 664 -26.31 -35.81 4.73
C PHE A 664 -27.21 -36.95 4.26
N SER A 665 -28.22 -37.36 5.07
CA SER A 665 -29.14 -38.42 4.72
C SER A 665 -29.98 -38.13 3.47
N GLU A 666 -30.25 -36.83 3.17
CA GLU A 666 -31.08 -36.40 2.04
C GLU A 666 -30.30 -36.10 0.76
N ILE A 667 -29.03 -36.51 0.64
CA ILE A 667 -28.24 -36.29 -0.58
C ILE A 667 -28.93 -36.82 -1.84
N GLU A 668 -29.59 -38.00 -1.77
CA GLU A 668 -30.31 -38.59 -2.90
C GLU A 668 -31.49 -37.70 -3.35
N THR A 669 -32.16 -37.05 -2.42
CA THR A 669 -33.21 -36.06 -2.72
C THR A 669 -32.67 -34.89 -3.54
N VAL A 670 -31.53 -34.32 -3.12
CA VAL A 670 -30.88 -33.23 -3.89
C VAL A 670 -30.43 -33.73 -5.26
N LEU A 671 -29.94 -34.95 -5.41
CA LEU A 671 -29.58 -35.51 -6.69
C LEU A 671 -30.80 -35.64 -7.62
N THR A 672 -31.93 -36.09 -7.10
CA THR A 672 -33.18 -36.22 -7.85
C THR A 672 -33.69 -34.81 -8.30
N MET A 673 -33.71 -33.86 -7.40
CA MET A 673 -34.09 -32.46 -7.72
C MET A 673 -33.17 -31.83 -8.79
N ARG A 674 -31.88 -32.08 -8.72
CA ARG A 674 -30.92 -31.65 -9.73
C ARG A 674 -31.21 -32.27 -11.09
N ASP A 675 -31.47 -33.58 -11.15
CA ASP A 675 -31.71 -34.27 -12.41
C ASP A 675 -33.02 -33.76 -13.06
N GLN A 676 -34.05 -33.51 -12.27
CA GLN A 676 -35.29 -32.86 -12.73
C GLN A 676 -35.02 -31.42 -13.28
N LEU A 677 -34.23 -30.62 -12.56
CA LEU A 677 -33.85 -29.29 -13.04
C LEU A 677 -33.05 -29.36 -14.35
N PHE A 678 -32.15 -30.33 -14.50
CA PHE A 678 -31.36 -30.49 -15.72
C PHE A 678 -32.22 -30.90 -16.91
N GLU A 679 -33.25 -31.68 -16.68
CA GLU A 679 -34.26 -32.05 -17.69
C GLU A 679 -35.09 -30.83 -18.09
N SER A 680 -35.56 -30.04 -17.12
CA SER A 680 -36.24 -28.74 -17.38
C SER A 680 -35.39 -27.78 -18.18
N ILE A 681 -34.10 -27.63 -17.84
CA ILE A 681 -33.17 -26.81 -18.62
C ILE A 681 -32.98 -27.34 -20.04
N ALA A 682 -32.87 -28.65 -20.22
CA ALA A 682 -32.71 -29.26 -21.53
C ALA A 682 -33.93 -29.03 -22.42
N GLU A 683 -35.16 -29.16 -21.85
CA GLU A 683 -36.40 -28.85 -22.54
C GLU A 683 -36.51 -27.36 -22.92
N ALA A 684 -36.12 -26.45 -22.00
CA ALA A 684 -36.09 -25.02 -22.23
C ALA A 684 -35.14 -24.65 -23.39
N ILE A 685 -33.93 -25.25 -23.44
CA ILE A 685 -32.98 -25.08 -24.54
C ILE A 685 -33.57 -25.58 -25.85
N LYS A 686 -34.19 -26.75 -25.87
CA LYS A 686 -34.80 -27.33 -27.06
C LYS A 686 -35.95 -26.45 -27.56
N SER A 687 -36.77 -25.95 -26.67
CA SER A 687 -37.88 -25.02 -27.00
C SER A 687 -37.35 -23.72 -27.59
N GLU A 688 -36.26 -23.17 -27.06
CA GLU A 688 -35.63 -21.96 -27.63
C GLU A 688 -35.06 -22.19 -29.01
N LEU A 689 -34.38 -23.31 -29.24
CA LEU A 689 -33.87 -23.66 -30.60
C LEU A 689 -35.00 -23.77 -31.61
N THR A 690 -36.17 -24.27 -31.19
CA THR A 690 -37.38 -24.30 -32.06
C THR A 690 -37.88 -22.88 -32.35
N ARG A 691 -37.97 -22.02 -31.33
CA ARG A 691 -38.36 -20.58 -31.51
C ARG A 691 -37.41 -19.83 -32.44
N ILE A 692 -36.10 -20.11 -32.37
CA ILE A 692 -35.10 -19.50 -33.27
C ILE A 692 -35.34 -19.97 -34.70
N ASN A 693 -35.54 -21.27 -34.92
CA ASN A 693 -35.80 -21.85 -36.28
C ASN A 693 -37.08 -21.30 -36.89
N GLU A 694 -38.09 -20.99 -36.09
CA GLU A 694 -39.37 -20.42 -36.55
C GLU A 694 -39.32 -18.90 -36.68
N ALA A 695 -38.13 -18.27 -36.50
CA ALA A 695 -37.93 -16.81 -36.52
C ALA A 695 -38.84 -16.04 -35.56
N ARG A 696 -39.25 -16.64 -34.42
CA ARG A 696 -40.12 -16.07 -33.40
C ARG A 696 -39.35 -15.45 -32.21
N SER A 697 -38.01 -15.48 -32.25
CA SER A 697 -37.17 -15.04 -31.18
C SER A 697 -36.11 -14.05 -31.64
N ASN A 698 -35.83 -13.05 -30.79
CA ASN A 698 -34.78 -12.08 -31.04
C ASN A 698 -33.40 -12.72 -30.71
N THR A 699 -32.46 -12.62 -31.64
CA THR A 699 -31.13 -13.26 -31.55
C THR A 699 -30.39 -12.88 -30.27
N LYS A 700 -30.44 -11.59 -29.82
CA LYS A 700 -29.74 -11.12 -28.63
C LYS A 700 -30.41 -11.61 -27.34
N ALA A 701 -31.75 -11.59 -27.30
CA ALA A 701 -32.51 -12.13 -26.18
C ALA A 701 -32.32 -13.67 -26.06
N SER A 702 -32.32 -14.39 -27.17
CA SER A 702 -32.04 -15.84 -27.19
C SER A 702 -30.62 -16.16 -26.70
N MET A 703 -29.62 -15.39 -27.10
CA MET A 703 -28.24 -15.58 -26.61
C MET A 703 -28.15 -15.37 -25.09
N LEU A 704 -28.78 -14.32 -24.55
CA LEU A 704 -28.82 -14.10 -23.10
C LEU A 704 -29.52 -15.26 -22.40
N TYR A 705 -30.71 -15.67 -22.89
CA TYR A 705 -31.49 -16.77 -22.32
C TYR A 705 -30.71 -18.07 -22.28
N LEU A 706 -30.07 -18.47 -23.40
CA LEU A 706 -29.25 -19.69 -23.45
C LEU A 706 -28.00 -19.61 -22.53
N THR A 707 -27.41 -18.43 -22.42
CA THR A 707 -26.30 -18.19 -21.49
C THR A 707 -26.74 -18.41 -20.05
N ILE A 708 -27.88 -17.81 -19.65
CA ILE A 708 -28.44 -17.98 -18.29
C ILE A 708 -28.70 -19.46 -18.02
N LEU A 709 -29.34 -20.19 -18.92
CA LEU A 709 -29.63 -21.62 -18.76
C LEU A 709 -28.35 -22.45 -18.59
N THR A 710 -27.34 -22.21 -19.43
CA THR A 710 -26.07 -22.96 -19.39
C THR A 710 -25.32 -22.69 -18.11
N GLU A 711 -25.20 -21.44 -17.69
CA GLU A 711 -24.47 -21.08 -16.46
C GLU A 711 -25.24 -21.46 -15.20
N THR A 712 -26.58 -21.49 -15.22
CA THR A 712 -27.41 -22.05 -14.13
C THR A 712 -27.12 -23.53 -13.96
N LYS A 713 -27.05 -24.29 -15.04
CA LYS A 713 -26.65 -25.70 -15.00
C LYS A 713 -25.27 -25.90 -14.39
N ASN A 714 -24.29 -25.07 -14.80
CA ASN A 714 -22.93 -25.10 -14.24
C ASN A 714 -22.93 -24.78 -12.75
N MET A 715 -23.65 -23.73 -12.33
CA MET A 715 -23.75 -23.28 -10.96
C MET A 715 -24.29 -24.38 -10.02
N VAL A 716 -25.37 -25.06 -10.43
CA VAL A 716 -25.98 -26.17 -9.65
C VAL A 716 -25.09 -27.41 -9.66
N LEU A 717 -24.40 -27.70 -10.77
CA LEU A 717 -23.45 -28.82 -10.84
C LEU A 717 -22.30 -28.64 -9.82
N GLN A 718 -21.75 -27.44 -9.74
CA GLN A 718 -20.66 -27.12 -8.81
C GLN A 718 -21.13 -27.17 -7.34
N SER A 719 -22.33 -26.69 -7.07
CA SER A 719 -22.92 -26.76 -5.72
C SER A 719 -23.11 -28.19 -5.21
N ARG A 720 -23.51 -29.09 -6.11
CA ARG A 720 -23.61 -30.52 -5.80
C ARG A 720 -22.25 -31.17 -5.54
N ASN A 721 -21.25 -30.83 -6.36
CA ASN A 721 -19.89 -31.32 -6.21
C ASN A 721 -19.29 -30.83 -4.88
N LEU A 722 -19.54 -29.57 -4.54
CA LEU A 722 -19.19 -28.95 -3.26
C LEU A 722 -19.82 -29.74 -2.09
N LEU A 723 -21.12 -30.05 -2.15
CA LEU A 723 -21.81 -30.79 -1.11
C LEU A 723 -21.18 -32.19 -0.88
N LYS A 724 -20.86 -32.92 -1.95
CA LYS A 724 -20.16 -34.20 -1.84
C LYS A 724 -18.76 -34.06 -1.22
N SER A 725 -17.99 -33.09 -1.68
CA SER A 725 -16.64 -32.86 -1.14
C SER A 725 -16.69 -32.42 0.32
N GLN A 726 -17.69 -31.64 0.72
CA GLN A 726 -17.91 -31.24 2.11
C GLN A 726 -18.29 -32.45 2.99
N GLN A 727 -19.13 -33.35 2.49
CA GLN A 727 -19.44 -34.59 3.18
C GLN A 727 -18.21 -35.46 3.43
N TYR A 728 -17.37 -35.64 2.41
CA TYR A 728 -16.12 -36.39 2.54
C TYR A 728 -15.12 -35.70 3.47
N PHE A 729 -14.99 -34.39 3.39
CA PHE A 729 -14.14 -33.60 4.26
C PHE A 729 -14.51 -33.80 5.74
N LEU A 730 -15.80 -33.71 6.08
CA LEU A 730 -16.29 -33.92 7.43
C LEU A 730 -16.07 -35.36 7.92
N LYS A 731 -16.31 -36.36 7.06
CA LYS A 731 -16.10 -37.80 7.43
C LYS A 731 -14.65 -38.12 7.79
N HIS A 732 -13.69 -37.53 7.11
CA HIS A 732 -12.26 -37.81 7.35
C HIS A 732 -11.69 -37.06 8.56
N LEU A 733 -12.24 -35.91 8.93
CA LEU A 733 -11.79 -35.15 10.10
C LEU A 733 -12.35 -35.67 11.43
N THR A 734 -13.61 -36.17 11.46
CA THR A 734 -14.28 -36.58 12.69
C THR A 734 -14.06 -38.04 13.05
N GLY A 735 -13.46 -38.86 12.16
CA GLY A 735 -13.26 -40.28 12.36
C GLY A 735 -14.56 -41.11 12.34
N PRO A 736 -14.48 -42.47 12.29
CA PRO A 736 -15.66 -43.31 12.02
C PRO A 736 -16.69 -43.43 13.18
N LYS A 737 -16.57 -42.68 14.27
CA LYS A 737 -17.38 -42.90 15.50
C LYS A 737 -18.57 -41.96 15.74
N THR A 738 -18.79 -40.93 14.94
CA THR A 738 -19.81 -39.91 15.25
C THR A 738 -21.01 -39.84 14.30
N TRP A 739 -21.09 -40.69 13.26
CA TRP A 739 -22.15 -40.61 12.24
C TRP A 739 -23.13 -41.79 12.22
N ILE A 740 -23.20 -42.57 13.33
CA ILE A 740 -24.26 -43.53 13.54
C ILE A 740 -25.08 -43.04 14.73
N LYS A 741 -25.99 -42.13 14.48
CA LYS A 741 -27.27 -41.95 15.19
C LYS A 741 -28.20 -41.18 14.27
#